data_50f8f464bac087f171d63ecb1e0f0038
#
_entry.id   50f8f464bac087f171d63ecb1e0f0038
#
_cell.length_a   1.000
_cell.length_b   1.000
_cell.length_c   1.000
_cell.angle_alpha   90.00
_cell.angle_beta   90.00
_cell.angle_gamma   90.00
#
_symmetry.space_group_name_H-M   'P 1'
#
loop_
_entity.id
_entity.type
_entity.pdbx_description
1 polymer ?
#
loop_
_entity_poly.entity_id
_entity_poly.type
_entity_poly.pdbx_seq_one_letter_code
_entity_poly.pdbx_strand_id
1 'polypeptide(L)'
;MFNLLRSMAITNLRKNRALYVPFALATVMVTVVLYVTNALAATPEFAHLEGGSAMAKTLGFGFVIVQIVSLVVILYANAFVMKNRAKEFGLYGILGLDRKNIQLLSLIELVVFAALSIGLGLILGVIFHAASFAILLKLIQYDIGIKYSFQFGSIIAVLLTMVAIFVLVFFLNAAKIYMSRPLELLKEKKKGEKKGRAVAVRAIIGLGLLGYAYYMSQSIESPVKALLYFFLAVLLVVIATYILFDAGSIALLSILQKNKKLFYQPTNFISISNLQFRMRKNAAGLASVCILSTMVLVTMATTVALQRGTTARLDSNYPTDYSAVAYFVLEKDMDQYPPIVQKIKEQTKGQLKDEKTFLNVLRFGQRTENGFDFANVNSGDSPAAMFTLVSVDQYNKMFGTNYTVGDKEMIVGHIKGDVKQISEVKTYSVVYNATITVKEMIDGTPYAKVMPQLPYVADNQYVGIVKDPMQYLNPVAGQAMYYFTWNTNTPFELRDAEWAAYKNVKSQYKADAMSLSSKNEEAKTLYAFMGSLLLVGALLSIAFFIGAVLVIYYKQISEGYEDRDRFVILQKLGIDQKTIKKSINRQVLIVFFLPLVTAFIHTAFAFKMYRKIIELFGVDGSVTLNATVVIGAIFVVVYLIVYQITSRSYYRIIKR
;
A
#
# COMPACT_ATOMS: atom_id res chain seq x y z
N MET A 1 39.08 -33.16 9.15
CA MET A 1 38.71 -31.73 9.09
C MET A 1 37.22 -31.54 8.89
N PHE A 2 36.57 -32.08 7.85
CA PHE A 2 35.12 -31.86 7.58
C PHE A 2 34.21 -32.29 8.74
N ASN A 3 34.39 -33.46 9.34
CA ASN A 3 33.60 -33.93 10.49
C ASN A 3 33.72 -33.01 11.72
N LEU A 4 34.92 -32.44 11.95
CA LEU A 4 35.14 -31.46 13.01
C LEU A 4 34.33 -30.17 12.73
N LEU A 5 34.45 -29.62 11.51
CA LEU A 5 33.71 -28.40 11.11
C LEU A 5 32.20 -28.60 11.20
N ARG A 6 31.67 -29.76 10.78
CA ARG A 6 30.24 -30.12 10.94
C ARG A 6 29.81 -30.15 12.40
N SER A 7 30.59 -30.79 13.28
CA SER A 7 30.31 -30.84 14.71
C SER A 7 30.34 -29.43 15.33
N MET A 8 31.34 -28.62 14.96
CA MET A 8 31.43 -27.21 15.38
C MET A 8 30.21 -26.39 14.91
N ALA A 9 29.79 -26.55 13.66
CA ALA A 9 28.65 -25.84 13.08
C ALA A 9 27.35 -26.10 13.87
N ILE A 10 27.03 -27.36 14.15
CA ILE A 10 25.83 -27.74 14.91
C ILE A 10 25.92 -27.21 16.35
N THR A 11 27.07 -27.32 16.98
CA THR A 11 27.32 -26.81 18.35
C THR A 11 27.16 -25.29 18.40
N ASN A 12 27.66 -24.56 17.41
CA ASN A 12 27.56 -23.11 17.28
C ASN A 12 26.12 -22.67 17.13
N LEU A 13 25.33 -23.35 16.28
CA LEU A 13 23.89 -23.05 16.10
C LEU A 13 23.11 -23.20 17.43
N ARG A 14 23.39 -24.28 18.19
CA ARG A 14 22.77 -24.54 19.49
C ARG A 14 23.20 -23.54 20.56
N LYS A 15 24.49 -23.20 20.62
CA LYS A 15 25.06 -22.28 21.61
C LYS A 15 24.61 -20.84 21.37
N ASN A 16 24.51 -20.42 20.12
CA ASN A 16 24.11 -19.09 19.71
C ASN A 16 22.60 -18.99 19.40
N ARG A 17 21.76 -19.82 20.03
CA ARG A 17 20.30 -19.84 19.79
C ARG A 17 19.62 -18.48 19.96
N ALA A 18 20.12 -17.62 20.83
CA ALA A 18 19.58 -16.27 21.01
C ALA A 18 19.70 -15.39 19.76
N LEU A 19 20.65 -15.67 18.86
CA LEU A 19 20.84 -14.99 17.59
C LEU A 19 20.11 -15.72 16.44
N TYR A 20 20.17 -17.07 16.42
CA TYR A 20 19.64 -17.85 15.31
C TYR A 20 18.14 -18.10 15.37
N VAL A 21 17.52 -18.21 16.57
CA VAL A 21 16.07 -18.47 16.68
C VAL A 21 15.22 -17.35 16.08
N PRO A 22 15.47 -16.06 16.36
CA PRO A 22 14.70 -14.98 15.72
C PRO A 22 14.94 -14.92 14.20
N PHE A 23 16.16 -15.21 13.75
CA PHE A 23 16.46 -15.32 12.32
C PHE A 23 15.69 -16.47 11.67
N ALA A 24 15.64 -17.63 12.32
CA ALA A 24 14.88 -18.78 11.85
C ALA A 24 13.38 -18.46 11.76
N LEU A 25 12.82 -17.85 12.82
CA LEU A 25 11.41 -17.43 12.82
C LEU A 25 11.10 -16.47 11.68
N ALA A 26 11.96 -15.46 11.46
CA ALA A 26 11.77 -14.54 10.34
C ALA A 26 11.87 -15.25 8.98
N THR A 27 12.85 -16.14 8.81
CA THR A 27 13.02 -16.92 7.58
C THR A 27 11.83 -17.84 7.34
N VAL A 28 11.35 -18.55 8.36
CA VAL A 28 10.14 -19.39 8.31
C VAL A 28 8.93 -18.56 7.85
N MET A 29 8.66 -17.46 8.54
CA MET A 29 7.49 -16.63 8.26
C MET A 29 7.54 -15.99 6.86
N VAL A 30 8.70 -15.52 6.43
CA VAL A 30 8.90 -14.99 5.08
C VAL A 30 8.69 -16.08 4.04
N THR A 31 9.17 -17.30 4.28
CA THR A 31 8.93 -18.47 3.41
C THR A 31 7.44 -18.81 3.33
N VAL A 32 6.72 -18.76 4.45
CA VAL A 32 5.26 -18.93 4.50
C VAL A 32 4.56 -17.91 3.60
N VAL A 33 4.90 -16.62 3.77
CA VAL A 33 4.27 -15.54 2.98
C VAL A 33 4.58 -15.69 1.49
N LEU A 34 5.83 -16.04 1.13
CA LEU A 34 6.22 -16.32 -0.25
C LEU A 34 5.40 -17.48 -0.83
N TYR A 35 5.30 -18.59 -0.10
CA TYR A 35 4.56 -19.75 -0.57
C TYR A 35 3.07 -19.45 -0.75
N VAL A 36 2.43 -18.85 0.25
CA VAL A 36 1.01 -18.50 0.19
C VAL A 36 0.72 -17.58 -0.99
N THR A 37 1.53 -16.53 -1.18
CA THR A 37 1.31 -15.57 -2.27
C THR A 37 1.49 -16.21 -3.63
N ASN A 38 2.53 -17.04 -3.83
CA ASN A 38 2.78 -17.72 -5.10
C ASN A 38 1.72 -18.81 -5.37
N ALA A 39 1.36 -19.61 -4.38
CA ALA A 39 0.41 -20.70 -4.53
C ALA A 39 -1.00 -20.17 -4.89
N LEU A 40 -1.42 -19.06 -4.29
CA LEU A 40 -2.67 -18.39 -4.67
C LEU A 40 -2.60 -17.83 -6.10
N ALA A 41 -1.47 -17.21 -6.48
CA ALA A 41 -1.30 -16.69 -7.85
C ALA A 41 -1.32 -17.79 -8.92
N ALA A 42 -0.82 -18.98 -8.56
CA ALA A 42 -0.72 -20.13 -9.46
C ALA A 42 -1.95 -21.04 -9.44
N THR A 43 -3.02 -20.69 -8.72
CA THR A 43 -4.24 -21.51 -8.60
C THR A 43 -5.00 -21.53 -9.93
N PRO A 44 -5.09 -22.68 -10.64
CA PRO A 44 -5.69 -22.76 -11.99
C PRO A 44 -7.19 -22.46 -12.00
N GLU A 45 -7.87 -22.78 -10.91
CA GLU A 45 -9.31 -22.61 -10.75
C GLU A 45 -9.73 -21.14 -10.86
N PHE A 46 -8.83 -20.22 -10.55
CA PHE A 46 -9.09 -18.79 -10.67
C PHE A 46 -9.19 -18.31 -12.13
N ALA A 47 -8.60 -19.04 -13.09
CA ALA A 47 -8.68 -18.67 -14.50
C ALA A 47 -10.11 -18.73 -15.05
N HIS A 48 -10.98 -19.51 -14.43
CA HIS A 48 -12.39 -19.68 -14.84
C HIS A 48 -13.33 -18.69 -14.14
N LEU A 49 -12.83 -17.89 -13.20
CA LEU A 49 -13.64 -16.89 -12.48
C LEU A 49 -13.70 -15.57 -13.24
N GLU A 50 -14.86 -14.90 -13.16
CA GLU A 50 -14.95 -13.50 -13.58
C GLU A 50 -13.96 -12.66 -12.75
N GLY A 51 -13.10 -11.90 -13.45
CA GLY A 51 -12.01 -11.16 -12.79
C GLY A 51 -10.80 -12.00 -12.35
N GLY A 52 -10.82 -13.33 -12.53
CA GLY A 52 -9.75 -14.23 -12.08
C GLY A 52 -8.38 -13.92 -12.68
N SER A 53 -8.33 -13.48 -13.95
CA SER A 53 -7.09 -13.04 -14.59
C SER A 53 -6.49 -11.80 -13.89
N ALA A 54 -7.32 -10.82 -13.54
CA ALA A 54 -6.86 -9.64 -12.80
C ALA A 54 -6.39 -10.02 -11.39
N MET A 55 -7.10 -10.91 -10.72
CA MET A 55 -6.74 -11.45 -9.41
C MET A 55 -5.39 -12.18 -9.45
N ALA A 56 -5.19 -13.11 -10.40
CA ALA A 56 -3.93 -13.84 -10.56
C ALA A 56 -2.73 -12.90 -10.82
N LYS A 57 -2.92 -11.87 -11.68
CA LYS A 57 -1.89 -10.85 -11.94
C LYS A 57 -1.56 -10.04 -10.68
N THR A 58 -2.57 -9.66 -9.89
CA THR A 58 -2.38 -8.91 -8.64
C THR A 58 -1.60 -9.74 -7.61
N LEU A 59 -1.98 -11.00 -7.43
CA LEU A 59 -1.27 -11.95 -6.56
C LEU A 59 0.16 -12.21 -7.05
N GLY A 60 0.36 -12.37 -8.37
CA GLY A 60 1.68 -12.53 -8.98
C GLY A 60 2.58 -11.31 -8.78
N PHE A 61 2.05 -10.11 -8.93
CA PHE A 61 2.77 -8.87 -8.62
C PHE A 61 3.12 -8.79 -7.13
N GLY A 62 2.17 -9.17 -6.26
CA GLY A 62 2.40 -9.29 -4.82
C GLY A 62 3.55 -10.24 -4.50
N PHE A 63 3.65 -11.38 -5.16
CA PHE A 63 4.75 -12.33 -4.99
C PHE A 63 6.13 -11.71 -5.30
N VAL A 64 6.24 -10.94 -6.38
CA VAL A 64 7.49 -10.23 -6.72
C VAL A 64 7.88 -9.24 -5.62
N ILE A 65 6.93 -8.48 -5.08
CA ILE A 65 7.21 -7.55 -3.98
C ILE A 65 7.64 -8.32 -2.72
N VAL A 66 6.97 -9.43 -2.39
CA VAL A 66 7.34 -10.28 -1.24
C VAL A 66 8.75 -10.85 -1.41
N GLN A 67 9.18 -11.22 -2.63
CA GLN A 67 10.56 -11.64 -2.90
C GLN A 67 11.57 -10.56 -2.53
N ILE A 68 11.33 -9.31 -2.93
CA ILE A 68 12.19 -8.17 -2.61
C ILE A 68 12.25 -7.94 -1.09
N VAL A 69 11.09 -7.95 -0.42
CA VAL A 69 11.01 -7.80 1.04
C VAL A 69 11.75 -8.93 1.75
N SER A 70 11.58 -10.16 1.28
CA SER A 70 12.26 -11.35 1.82
C SER A 70 13.78 -11.22 1.74
N LEU A 71 14.29 -10.77 0.61
CA LEU A 71 15.71 -10.50 0.41
C LEU A 71 16.21 -9.48 1.45
N VAL A 72 15.53 -8.36 1.60
CA VAL A 72 15.92 -7.30 2.55
C VAL A 72 15.92 -7.80 3.99
N VAL A 73 14.86 -8.51 4.42
CA VAL A 73 14.72 -9.04 5.79
C VAL A 73 15.81 -10.06 6.09
N ILE A 74 16.07 -11.00 5.18
CA ILE A 74 17.08 -12.05 5.37
C ILE A 74 18.48 -11.45 5.38
N LEU A 75 18.80 -10.52 4.47
CA LEU A 75 20.10 -9.83 4.45
C LEU A 75 20.34 -9.05 5.74
N TYR A 76 19.33 -8.33 6.23
CA TYR A 76 19.44 -7.60 7.50
C TYR A 76 19.69 -8.54 8.68
N ALA A 77 18.91 -9.62 8.79
CA ALA A 77 19.05 -10.61 9.86
C ALA A 77 20.43 -11.27 9.83
N ASN A 78 20.88 -11.69 8.65
CA ASN A 78 22.22 -12.26 8.46
C ASN A 78 23.34 -11.28 8.82
N ALA A 79 23.25 -10.03 8.37
CA ALA A 79 24.24 -9.00 8.68
C ALA A 79 24.40 -8.81 10.20
N PHE A 80 23.27 -8.86 10.94
CA PHE A 80 23.29 -8.78 12.40
C PHE A 80 23.94 -10.01 13.04
N VAL A 81 23.61 -11.22 12.61
CA VAL A 81 24.22 -12.47 13.09
C VAL A 81 25.73 -12.44 12.84
N MET A 82 26.15 -12.11 11.62
CA MET A 82 27.57 -12.02 11.24
C MET A 82 28.34 -10.98 12.06
N LYS A 83 27.72 -9.82 12.35
CA LYS A 83 28.34 -8.79 13.20
C LYS A 83 28.62 -9.31 14.62
N ASN A 84 27.67 -10.03 15.21
CA ASN A 84 27.82 -10.56 16.57
C ASN A 84 28.81 -11.74 16.63
N ARG A 85 28.92 -12.52 15.56
CA ARG A 85 29.83 -13.66 15.46
C ARG A 85 31.26 -13.31 14.98
N ALA A 86 31.46 -12.06 14.53
CA ALA A 86 32.77 -11.61 14.05
C ALA A 86 33.92 -11.92 15.03
N LYS A 87 33.67 -11.79 16.34
CA LYS A 87 34.64 -12.12 17.38
C LYS A 87 34.99 -13.61 17.44
N GLU A 88 34.01 -14.51 17.27
CA GLU A 88 34.21 -15.94 17.24
C GLU A 88 35.09 -16.33 16.04
N PHE A 89 34.80 -15.76 14.86
CA PHE A 89 35.61 -15.97 13.66
C PHE A 89 37.03 -15.43 13.80
N GLY A 90 37.19 -14.26 14.45
CA GLY A 90 38.51 -13.72 14.80
C GLY A 90 39.30 -14.65 15.73
N LEU A 91 38.64 -15.23 16.74
CA LEU A 91 39.25 -16.19 17.68
C LEU A 91 39.67 -17.47 16.96
N TYR A 92 38.82 -18.01 16.07
CA TYR A 92 39.16 -19.19 15.28
C TYR A 92 40.41 -18.97 14.40
N GLY A 93 40.52 -17.76 13.82
CA GLY A 93 41.69 -17.37 13.03
C GLY A 93 42.99 -17.28 13.87
N ILE A 94 42.90 -16.81 15.14
CA ILE A 94 44.05 -16.77 16.06
C ILE A 94 44.44 -18.19 16.52
N LEU A 95 43.45 -19.07 16.69
CA LEU A 95 43.66 -20.49 17.06
C LEU A 95 44.16 -21.35 15.89
N GLY A 96 44.43 -20.75 14.71
CA GLY A 96 45.09 -21.42 13.58
C GLY A 96 44.13 -21.98 12.51
N LEU A 97 42.82 -21.64 12.55
CA LEU A 97 41.94 -21.99 11.43
C LEU A 97 42.17 -21.02 10.25
N ASP A 98 42.47 -21.61 9.09
CA ASP A 98 42.54 -20.87 7.83
C ASP A 98 41.24 -20.21 7.46
N ARG A 99 41.30 -19.08 6.72
CA ARG A 99 40.13 -18.37 6.20
C ARG A 99 39.20 -19.28 5.41
N LYS A 100 39.72 -20.20 4.59
CA LYS A 100 38.93 -21.19 3.83
C LYS A 100 38.14 -22.12 4.76
N ASN A 101 38.74 -22.59 5.85
CA ASN A 101 38.04 -23.42 6.83
C ASN A 101 36.98 -22.65 7.63
N ILE A 102 37.19 -21.36 7.93
CA ILE A 102 36.21 -20.50 8.56
C ILE A 102 35.03 -20.22 7.59
N GLN A 103 35.30 -20.01 6.29
CA GLN A 103 34.26 -19.87 5.27
C GLN A 103 33.44 -21.17 5.12
N LEU A 104 34.12 -22.33 5.09
CA LEU A 104 33.45 -23.64 5.03
C LEU A 104 32.60 -23.91 6.28
N LEU A 105 33.09 -23.56 7.46
CA LEU A 105 32.29 -23.60 8.70
C LEU A 105 31.02 -22.75 8.59
N SER A 106 31.19 -21.51 8.13
CA SER A 106 30.06 -20.59 7.92
C SER A 106 29.06 -21.10 6.87
N LEU A 107 29.54 -21.74 5.80
CA LEU A 107 28.70 -22.39 4.78
C LEU A 107 27.87 -23.52 5.38
N ILE A 108 28.51 -24.45 6.12
CA ILE A 108 27.80 -25.58 6.75
C ILE A 108 26.72 -25.08 7.72
N GLU A 109 27.04 -24.08 8.54
CA GLU A 109 26.07 -23.46 9.44
C GLU A 109 24.88 -22.85 8.66
N LEU A 110 25.17 -22.12 7.58
CA LEU A 110 24.15 -21.47 6.74
C LEU A 110 23.27 -22.49 6.03
N VAL A 111 23.84 -23.56 5.49
CA VAL A 111 23.10 -24.63 4.80
C VAL A 111 22.17 -25.37 5.77
N VAL A 112 22.66 -25.77 6.94
CA VAL A 112 21.84 -26.44 7.97
C VAL A 112 20.72 -25.52 8.44
N PHE A 113 21.05 -24.26 8.70
CA PHE A 113 20.09 -23.25 9.11
C PHE A 113 19.01 -23.03 8.03
N ALA A 114 19.41 -22.84 6.77
CA ALA A 114 18.51 -22.61 5.65
C ALA A 114 17.60 -23.81 5.41
N ALA A 115 18.15 -25.03 5.38
CA ALA A 115 17.38 -26.24 5.14
C ALA A 115 16.27 -26.44 6.20
N LEU A 116 16.60 -26.24 7.48
CA LEU A 116 15.62 -26.37 8.57
C LEU A 116 14.57 -25.26 8.53
N SER A 117 14.99 -24.01 8.30
CA SER A 117 14.07 -22.87 8.31
C SER A 117 13.17 -22.86 7.07
N ILE A 118 13.71 -23.12 5.88
CA ILE A 118 12.93 -23.18 4.64
C ILE A 118 11.99 -24.39 4.67
N GLY A 119 12.47 -25.57 5.09
CA GLY A 119 11.66 -26.77 5.20
C GLY A 119 10.46 -26.57 6.12
N LEU A 120 10.67 -26.02 7.32
CA LEU A 120 9.59 -25.68 8.25
C LEU A 120 8.66 -24.61 7.66
N GLY A 121 9.22 -23.59 7.00
CA GLY A 121 8.46 -22.54 6.35
C GLY A 121 7.56 -23.06 5.21
N LEU A 122 8.03 -24.00 4.41
CA LEU A 122 7.23 -24.63 3.36
C LEU A 122 6.09 -25.49 3.94
N ILE A 123 6.36 -26.29 4.99
CA ILE A 123 5.32 -27.08 5.67
C ILE A 123 4.23 -26.17 6.22
N LEU A 124 4.60 -25.13 6.97
CA LEU A 124 3.64 -24.16 7.49
C LEU A 124 2.97 -23.37 6.35
N GLY A 125 3.70 -23.06 5.29
CA GLY A 125 3.17 -22.37 4.10
C GLY A 125 2.03 -23.12 3.46
N VAL A 126 2.13 -24.44 3.30
CA VAL A 126 1.05 -25.30 2.79
C VAL A 126 -0.18 -25.24 3.69
N ILE A 127 0.01 -25.28 5.02
CA ILE A 127 -1.10 -25.19 5.98
C ILE A 127 -1.78 -23.82 5.90
N PHE A 128 -0.99 -22.74 5.92
CA PHE A 128 -1.53 -21.38 5.85
C PHE A 128 -2.10 -21.03 4.47
N HIS A 129 -1.66 -21.70 3.40
CA HIS A 129 -2.25 -21.54 2.07
C HIS A 129 -3.72 -21.95 2.07
N ALA A 130 -4.08 -23.08 2.67
CA ALA A 130 -5.48 -23.51 2.77
C ALA A 130 -6.36 -22.48 3.50
N ALA A 131 -5.86 -21.94 4.61
CA ALA A 131 -6.55 -20.88 5.35
C ALA A 131 -6.68 -19.59 4.52
N SER A 132 -5.59 -19.16 3.86
CA SER A 132 -5.59 -17.96 3.03
C SER A 132 -6.49 -18.09 1.80
N PHE A 133 -6.56 -19.30 1.21
CA PHE A 133 -7.48 -19.62 0.13
C PHE A 133 -8.95 -19.46 0.57
N ALA A 134 -9.30 -20.01 1.73
CA ALA A 134 -10.65 -19.86 2.28
C ALA A 134 -10.99 -18.39 2.62
N ILE A 135 -10.02 -17.63 3.14
CA ILE A 135 -10.17 -16.19 3.38
C ILE A 135 -10.38 -15.44 2.06
N LEU A 136 -9.60 -15.77 1.03
CA LEU A 136 -9.73 -15.12 -0.29
C LEU A 136 -11.11 -15.38 -0.89
N LEU A 137 -11.60 -16.62 -0.90
CA LEU A 137 -12.94 -16.95 -1.40
C LEU A 137 -14.02 -16.14 -0.68
N LYS A 138 -13.91 -15.99 0.62
CA LYS A 138 -14.84 -15.15 1.40
C LYS A 138 -14.73 -13.65 1.04
N LEU A 139 -13.53 -13.15 0.79
CA LEU A 139 -13.29 -11.75 0.40
C LEU A 139 -13.85 -11.43 -0.98
N ILE A 140 -13.79 -12.38 -1.91
CA ILE A 140 -14.30 -12.23 -3.28
C ILE A 140 -15.79 -12.59 -3.39
N GLN A 141 -16.45 -12.95 -2.28
CA GLN A 141 -17.87 -13.29 -2.19
C GLN A 141 -18.30 -14.43 -3.16
N TYR A 142 -17.42 -15.39 -3.37
CA TYR A 142 -17.69 -16.56 -4.19
C TYR A 142 -18.19 -17.72 -3.31
N ASP A 143 -19.46 -18.09 -3.50
CA ASP A 143 -20.13 -19.17 -2.73
C ASP A 143 -19.98 -20.56 -3.35
N ILE A 144 -19.41 -20.66 -4.53
CA ILE A 144 -19.38 -21.91 -5.30
C ILE A 144 -18.14 -22.69 -4.92
N GLY A 145 -18.33 -23.97 -4.56
CA GLY A 145 -17.36 -24.97 -4.12
C GLY A 145 -16.10 -25.14 -4.96
N ILE A 146 -15.31 -24.07 -5.08
CA ILE A 146 -13.98 -24.11 -5.65
C ILE A 146 -13.14 -25.02 -4.76
N LYS A 147 -12.72 -26.15 -5.31
CA LYS A 147 -11.91 -27.11 -4.57
C LYS A 147 -10.51 -26.55 -4.37
N TYR A 148 -10.03 -26.68 -3.13
CA TYR A 148 -8.63 -26.40 -2.84
C TYR A 148 -7.73 -27.31 -3.65
N SER A 149 -6.77 -26.75 -4.38
CA SER A 149 -5.77 -27.47 -5.13
C SER A 149 -4.36 -27.23 -4.55
N PHE A 150 -3.61 -28.31 -4.39
CA PHE A 150 -2.24 -28.26 -3.90
C PHE A 150 -1.29 -27.84 -5.02
N GLN A 151 -0.50 -26.78 -4.79
CA GLN A 151 0.37 -26.18 -5.81
C GLN A 151 1.83 -26.64 -5.64
N PHE A 152 2.19 -27.79 -6.23
CA PHE A 152 3.58 -28.32 -6.16
C PHE A 152 4.58 -27.37 -6.85
N GLY A 153 4.21 -26.75 -7.96
CA GLY A 153 5.06 -25.78 -8.67
C GLY A 153 5.48 -24.60 -7.80
N SER A 154 4.62 -24.18 -6.88
CA SER A 154 4.92 -23.10 -5.93
C SER A 154 5.98 -23.47 -4.90
N ILE A 155 6.07 -24.75 -4.51
CA ILE A 155 7.18 -25.21 -3.66
C ILE A 155 8.52 -25.01 -4.37
N ILE A 156 8.60 -25.38 -5.65
CA ILE A 156 9.82 -25.24 -6.46
C ILE A 156 10.18 -23.76 -6.63
N ALA A 157 9.19 -22.91 -6.98
CA ALA A 157 9.41 -21.48 -7.18
C ALA A 157 9.95 -20.79 -5.91
N VAL A 158 9.36 -21.10 -4.74
CA VAL A 158 9.79 -20.56 -3.46
C VAL A 158 11.15 -21.11 -3.05
N LEU A 159 11.39 -22.41 -3.25
CA LEU A 159 12.70 -23.03 -2.95
C LEU A 159 13.80 -22.38 -3.78
N LEU A 160 13.59 -22.17 -5.08
CA LEU A 160 14.57 -21.50 -5.95
C LEU A 160 14.82 -20.06 -5.50
N THR A 161 13.78 -19.32 -5.14
CA THR A 161 13.90 -17.96 -4.60
C THR A 161 14.74 -17.94 -3.31
N MET A 162 14.42 -18.81 -2.36
CA MET A 162 15.11 -18.86 -1.08
C MET A 162 16.57 -19.32 -1.24
N VAL A 163 16.82 -20.31 -2.09
CA VAL A 163 18.18 -20.76 -2.42
C VAL A 163 18.98 -19.60 -3.03
N ALA A 164 18.42 -18.86 -3.98
CA ALA A 164 19.09 -17.70 -4.57
C ALA A 164 19.45 -16.64 -3.51
N ILE A 165 18.53 -16.34 -2.59
CA ILE A 165 18.77 -15.41 -1.48
C ILE A 165 19.91 -15.95 -0.57
N PHE A 166 19.89 -17.21 -0.19
CA PHE A 166 20.92 -17.79 0.69
C PHE A 166 22.28 -17.95 0.02
N VAL A 167 22.31 -18.18 -1.29
CA VAL A 167 23.55 -18.14 -2.09
C VAL A 167 24.15 -16.74 -2.06
N LEU A 168 23.36 -15.70 -2.26
CA LEU A 168 23.83 -14.31 -2.12
C LEU A 168 24.34 -14.03 -0.70
N VAL A 169 23.61 -14.46 0.32
CA VAL A 169 24.03 -14.36 1.74
C VAL A 169 25.38 -15.03 1.95
N PHE A 170 25.60 -16.23 1.41
CA PHE A 170 26.88 -16.92 1.51
C PHE A 170 28.03 -16.11 0.90
N PHE A 171 27.86 -15.59 -0.32
CA PHE A 171 28.90 -14.77 -0.96
C PHE A 171 29.24 -13.52 -0.16
N LEU A 172 28.24 -12.83 0.39
CA LEU A 172 28.46 -11.67 1.25
C LEU A 172 29.20 -12.03 2.55
N ASN A 173 28.86 -13.16 3.17
CA ASN A 173 29.55 -13.66 4.35
C ASN A 173 30.99 -14.05 4.03
N ALA A 174 31.22 -14.80 2.94
CA ALA A 174 32.52 -15.20 2.48
C ALA A 174 33.42 -13.99 2.16
N ALA A 175 32.89 -12.99 1.46
CA ALA A 175 33.62 -11.76 1.18
C ALA A 175 33.99 -11.02 2.49
N LYS A 176 33.08 -10.93 3.44
CA LYS A 176 33.35 -10.29 4.74
C LYS A 176 34.44 -11.02 5.52
N ILE A 177 34.41 -12.35 5.58
CA ILE A 177 35.46 -13.17 6.24
C ILE A 177 36.80 -13.00 5.52
N TYR A 178 36.81 -13.00 4.18
CA TYR A 178 38.02 -12.86 3.39
C TYR A 178 38.72 -11.50 3.57
N MET A 179 37.92 -10.41 3.56
CA MET A 179 38.45 -9.04 3.66
C MET A 179 38.84 -8.63 5.08
N SER A 180 38.38 -9.34 6.11
CA SER A 180 38.63 -8.97 7.51
C SER A 180 39.94 -9.56 8.04
N ARG A 181 40.72 -8.76 8.79
CA ARG A 181 41.88 -9.26 9.54
C ARG A 181 41.43 -9.81 10.89
N PRO A 182 41.90 -10.97 11.38
CA PRO A 182 41.48 -11.55 12.66
C PRO A 182 41.57 -10.58 13.85
N LEU A 183 42.62 -9.76 13.89
CA LEU A 183 42.85 -8.78 14.94
C LEU A 183 41.85 -7.60 14.86
N GLU A 184 41.39 -7.21 13.66
CA GLU A 184 40.40 -6.14 13.44
C GLU A 184 39.03 -6.59 13.88
N LEU A 185 38.65 -7.85 13.63
CA LEU A 185 37.39 -8.46 14.07
C LEU A 185 37.23 -8.43 15.60
N LEU A 186 38.34 -8.58 16.33
CA LEU A 186 38.35 -8.48 17.81
C LEU A 186 38.23 -7.04 18.31
N LYS A 187 38.73 -6.05 17.55
CA LYS A 187 38.77 -4.62 17.95
C LYS A 187 37.54 -3.81 17.46
N GLU A 188 36.66 -4.39 16.65
CA GLU A 188 35.55 -3.68 16.00
C GLU A 188 34.64 -2.94 17.00
N LYS A 189 34.56 -3.39 18.26
CA LYS A 189 33.80 -2.72 19.33
C LYS A 189 34.44 -1.44 19.88
N LYS A 190 35.74 -1.15 19.62
CA LYS A 190 36.49 -0.06 20.27
C LYS A 190 36.80 1.16 19.39
N LYS A 191 36.44 1.15 18.10
CA LYS A 191 36.62 2.33 17.24
C LYS A 191 35.64 3.43 17.66
N GLY A 192 36.12 4.37 18.50
CA GLY A 192 35.45 5.64 18.77
C GLY A 192 35.37 6.44 17.47
N GLU A 193 34.19 6.70 16.99
CA GLU A 193 33.98 7.50 15.80
C GLU A 193 34.18 9.00 16.11
N LYS A 194 35.01 9.67 15.32
CA LYS A 194 35.28 11.11 15.45
C LYS A 194 34.01 11.94 15.23
N LYS A 195 33.78 12.96 16.06
CA LYS A 195 32.74 13.98 15.83
C LYS A 195 33.09 14.76 14.55
N GLY A 196 32.43 14.46 13.42
CA GLY A 196 32.67 15.17 12.17
C GLY A 196 31.86 16.46 12.09
N ARG A 197 32.47 17.57 11.61
CA ARG A 197 31.77 18.82 11.25
C ARG A 197 30.62 18.58 10.23
N ALA A 198 30.65 17.47 9.50
CA ALA A 198 29.65 17.07 8.52
C ALA A 198 28.28 16.64 9.11
N VAL A 199 28.13 16.45 10.45
CA VAL A 199 26.86 15.98 11.04
C VAL A 199 25.75 17.02 10.87
N ALA A 200 26.02 18.29 11.13
CA ALA A 200 25.03 19.36 10.98
C ALA A 200 24.60 19.52 9.51
N VAL A 201 25.55 19.49 8.58
CA VAL A 201 25.26 19.57 7.13
C VAL A 201 24.39 18.40 6.68
N ARG A 202 24.72 17.18 7.08
CA ARG A 202 23.90 15.99 6.76
C ARG A 202 22.49 16.11 7.36
N ALA A 203 22.36 16.60 8.59
CA ALA A 203 21.06 16.82 9.21
C ALA A 203 20.21 17.85 8.43
N ILE A 204 20.82 18.94 7.98
CA ILE A 204 20.14 19.97 7.16
C ILE A 204 19.72 19.38 5.81
N ILE A 205 20.59 18.61 5.15
CA ILE A 205 20.24 17.90 3.89
C ILE A 205 19.07 16.94 4.12
N GLY A 206 19.10 16.14 5.20
CA GLY A 206 18.02 15.24 5.55
C GLY A 206 16.70 15.95 5.81
N LEU A 207 16.72 17.08 6.51
CA LEU A 207 15.53 17.92 6.74
C LEU A 207 15.01 18.54 5.43
N GLY A 208 15.91 19.00 4.57
CA GLY A 208 15.55 19.55 3.26
C GLY A 208 14.86 18.50 2.36
N LEU A 209 15.43 17.29 2.28
CA LEU A 209 14.84 16.17 1.51
C LEU A 209 13.48 15.76 2.08
N LEU A 210 13.36 15.65 3.41
CA LEU A 210 12.10 15.30 4.06
C LEU A 210 11.04 16.40 3.84
N GLY A 211 11.43 17.67 4.04
CA GLY A 211 10.57 18.83 3.84
C GLY A 211 10.06 18.90 2.39
N TYR A 212 10.93 18.65 1.40
CA TYR A 212 10.54 18.62 0.00
C TYR A 212 9.58 17.46 -0.31
N ALA A 213 9.85 16.27 0.22
CA ALA A 213 8.95 15.12 0.05
C ALA A 213 7.56 15.37 0.65
N TYR A 214 7.51 15.98 1.84
CA TYR A 214 6.25 16.36 2.49
C TYR A 214 5.52 17.46 1.73
N TYR A 215 6.24 18.49 1.29
CA TYR A 215 5.68 19.55 0.45
C TYR A 215 5.06 18.97 -0.81
N MET A 216 5.79 18.10 -1.52
CA MET A 216 5.31 17.43 -2.72
C MET A 216 4.05 16.61 -2.43
N SER A 217 4.01 15.87 -1.31
CA SER A 217 2.82 15.09 -0.92
C SER A 217 1.60 15.98 -0.63
N GLN A 218 1.80 17.18 -0.09
CA GLN A 218 0.71 18.09 0.28
C GLN A 218 0.26 19.00 -0.85
N SER A 219 1.12 19.29 -1.84
CA SER A 219 0.82 20.19 -2.96
C SER A 219 0.08 19.51 -4.12
N ILE A 220 0.09 18.19 -4.18
CA ILE A 220 -0.56 17.44 -5.27
C ILE A 220 -2.09 17.43 -5.08
N GLU A 221 -2.80 17.88 -6.12
CA GLU A 221 -4.27 17.88 -6.15
C GLU A 221 -4.84 16.84 -7.13
N SER A 222 -4.14 16.58 -8.24
CA SER A 222 -4.56 15.59 -9.23
C SER A 222 -4.19 14.18 -8.82
N PRO A 223 -5.13 13.21 -8.83
CA PRO A 223 -4.88 11.80 -8.53
C PRO A 223 -3.84 11.15 -9.44
N VAL A 224 -3.82 11.49 -10.73
CA VAL A 224 -2.85 10.96 -11.70
C VAL A 224 -1.43 11.45 -11.37
N LYS A 225 -1.27 12.74 -11.04
CA LYS A 225 0.01 13.29 -10.58
C LYS A 225 0.44 12.65 -9.26
N ALA A 226 -0.51 12.37 -8.35
CA ALA A 226 -0.22 11.65 -7.10
C ALA A 226 0.42 10.29 -7.38
N LEU A 227 -0.14 9.51 -8.30
CA LEU A 227 0.41 8.19 -8.67
C LEU A 227 1.82 8.28 -9.27
N LEU A 228 2.06 9.24 -10.17
CA LEU A 228 3.36 9.44 -10.82
C LEU A 228 4.47 9.83 -9.83
N TYR A 229 4.15 10.75 -8.90
CA TYR A 229 5.14 11.24 -7.94
C TYR A 229 5.27 10.41 -6.67
N PHE A 230 4.35 9.43 -6.45
CA PHE A 230 4.33 8.60 -5.24
C PHE A 230 5.67 7.90 -4.97
N PHE A 231 6.21 7.21 -5.97
CA PHE A 231 7.46 6.47 -5.80
C PHE A 231 8.66 7.38 -5.52
N LEU A 232 8.70 8.55 -6.14
CA LEU A 232 9.75 9.54 -5.87
C LEU A 232 9.64 10.07 -4.44
N ALA A 233 8.42 10.40 -3.98
CA ALA A 233 8.19 10.85 -2.60
C ALA A 233 8.63 9.79 -1.58
N VAL A 234 8.24 8.53 -1.79
CA VAL A 234 8.65 7.40 -0.93
C VAL A 234 10.17 7.27 -0.90
N LEU A 235 10.85 7.32 -2.04
CA LEU A 235 12.31 7.24 -2.11
C LEU A 235 12.98 8.37 -1.32
N LEU A 236 12.51 9.59 -1.47
CA LEU A 236 13.03 10.75 -0.75
C LEU A 236 12.81 10.61 0.77
N VAL A 237 11.62 10.18 1.21
CA VAL A 237 11.32 9.92 2.63
C VAL A 237 12.24 8.83 3.18
N VAL A 238 12.46 7.74 2.45
CA VAL A 238 13.37 6.66 2.90
C VAL A 238 14.79 7.19 3.08
N ILE A 239 15.36 7.86 2.09
CA ILE A 239 16.72 8.42 2.16
C ILE A 239 16.82 9.44 3.30
N ALA A 240 15.87 10.37 3.38
CA ALA A 240 15.84 11.39 4.43
C ALA A 240 15.76 10.76 5.82
N THR A 241 14.95 9.73 6.00
CA THR A 241 14.79 9.02 7.28
C THR A 241 16.09 8.39 7.74
N TYR A 242 16.83 7.71 6.87
CA TYR A 242 18.15 7.18 7.23
C TYR A 242 19.14 8.28 7.61
N ILE A 243 19.18 9.38 6.87
CA ILE A 243 20.06 10.53 7.16
C ILE A 243 19.68 11.17 8.51
N LEU A 244 18.38 11.35 8.78
CA LEU A 244 17.90 12.00 10.00
C LEU A 244 18.06 11.13 11.24
N PHE A 245 17.88 9.82 11.15
CA PHE A 245 18.18 8.95 12.28
C PHE A 245 19.70 8.90 12.57
N ASP A 246 20.57 9.00 11.56
CA ASP A 246 22.04 9.05 11.75
C ASP A 246 22.49 10.43 12.23
N ALA A 247 22.32 11.46 11.43
CA ALA A 247 22.86 12.78 11.69
C ALA A 247 21.89 13.71 12.47
N GLY A 248 20.60 13.66 12.17
CA GLY A 248 19.58 14.50 12.79
C GLY A 248 19.40 14.20 14.28
N SER A 249 19.41 12.92 14.67
CA SER A 249 19.31 12.52 16.08
C SER A 249 20.48 13.04 16.91
N ILE A 250 21.70 13.00 16.36
CA ILE A 250 22.90 13.53 17.02
C ILE A 250 22.83 15.06 17.13
N ALA A 251 22.37 15.74 16.07
CA ALA A 251 22.20 17.18 16.07
C ALA A 251 21.18 17.61 17.14
N LEU A 252 20.02 16.94 17.21
CA LEU A 252 18.98 17.19 18.21
C LEU A 252 19.50 17.00 19.63
N LEU A 253 20.18 15.88 19.91
CA LEU A 253 20.75 15.62 21.23
C LEU A 253 21.84 16.63 21.59
N SER A 254 22.63 17.11 20.62
CA SER A 254 23.63 18.15 20.83
C SER A 254 22.99 19.50 21.16
N ILE A 255 21.82 19.83 20.58
CA ILE A 255 21.04 21.03 20.95
C ILE A 255 20.50 20.88 22.37
N LEU A 256 19.97 19.72 22.74
CA LEU A 256 19.48 19.44 24.10
C LEU A 256 20.61 19.55 25.16
N GLN A 257 21.84 19.14 24.80
CA GLN A 257 23.00 19.31 25.67
C GLN A 257 23.36 20.78 25.94
N LYS A 258 23.09 21.70 25.01
CA LYS A 258 23.35 23.16 25.20
C LYS A 258 22.39 23.76 26.21
N ASN A 259 21.22 23.17 26.44
CA ASN A 259 20.29 23.63 27.46
C ASN A 259 20.74 23.13 28.84
N LYS A 260 21.53 23.93 29.54
CA LYS A 260 22.14 23.61 30.84
C LYS A 260 21.12 23.21 31.91
N LYS A 261 19.95 23.88 31.98
CA LYS A 261 18.88 23.58 32.95
C LYS A 261 18.32 22.18 32.78
N LEU A 262 18.18 21.71 31.54
CA LEU A 262 17.66 20.39 31.23
C LEU A 262 18.76 19.32 31.34
N PHE A 263 19.97 19.62 30.89
CA PHE A 263 21.06 18.64 30.78
C PHE A 263 21.65 18.24 32.14
N TYR A 264 21.86 19.20 33.08
CA TYR A 264 22.51 18.91 34.36
C TYR A 264 21.61 18.23 35.41
N GLN A 265 20.34 17.90 35.07
CA GLN A 265 19.57 17.01 35.93
C GLN A 265 20.19 15.61 35.91
N PRO A 266 20.42 14.90 37.05
CA PRO A 266 21.19 13.66 37.10
C PRO A 266 20.67 12.56 36.12
N THR A 267 19.36 12.37 36.05
CA THR A 267 18.74 11.42 35.15
C THR A 267 18.89 11.82 33.68
N ASN A 268 18.77 13.11 33.36
CA ASN A 268 18.88 13.62 32.00
C ASN A 268 20.32 13.59 31.50
N PHE A 269 21.28 13.94 32.37
CA PHE A 269 22.71 13.90 32.06
C PHE A 269 23.11 12.50 31.58
N ILE A 270 22.78 11.46 32.36
CA ILE A 270 23.08 10.07 32.01
C ILE A 270 22.33 9.66 30.77
N SER A 271 21.03 10.00 30.66
CA SER A 271 20.19 9.58 29.51
C SER A 271 20.63 10.22 28.21
N ILE A 272 20.85 11.54 28.16
CA ILE A 272 21.22 12.27 26.92
C ILE A 272 22.62 11.87 26.45
N SER A 273 23.60 11.77 27.39
CA SER A 273 24.96 11.35 27.04
C SER A 273 25.02 9.92 26.49
N ASN A 274 24.29 8.99 27.10
CA ASN A 274 24.20 7.62 26.59
C ASN A 274 23.42 7.54 25.28
N LEU A 275 22.30 8.28 25.13
CA LEU A 275 21.52 8.30 23.90
C LEU A 275 22.32 8.81 22.70
N GLN A 276 23.17 9.82 22.87
CA GLN A 276 23.99 10.35 21.79
C GLN A 276 24.92 9.30 21.19
N PHE A 277 25.49 8.43 22.03
CA PHE A 277 26.32 7.33 21.57
C PHE A 277 25.50 6.20 20.96
N ARG A 278 24.37 5.88 21.58
CA ARG A 278 23.45 4.79 21.13
C ARG A 278 22.78 5.12 19.80
N MET A 279 22.28 6.36 19.63
CA MET A 279 21.57 6.77 18.41
C MET A 279 22.47 6.65 17.19
N ARG A 280 23.72 7.08 17.27
CA ARG A 280 24.67 6.95 16.16
C ARG A 280 24.92 5.50 15.77
N LYS A 281 25.11 4.63 16.76
CA LYS A 281 25.39 3.20 16.51
C LYS A 281 24.20 2.45 15.93
N ASN A 282 22.97 2.87 16.28
CA ASN A 282 21.74 2.17 15.98
C ASN A 282 20.85 2.89 14.97
N ALA A 283 21.33 3.98 14.40
CA ALA A 283 20.58 4.83 13.47
C ALA A 283 19.89 4.07 12.34
N ALA A 284 20.64 3.20 11.66
CA ALA A 284 20.11 2.41 10.55
C ALA A 284 18.99 1.45 10.99
N GLY A 285 19.13 0.80 12.15
CA GLY A 285 18.08 -0.07 12.69
C GLY A 285 16.81 0.70 13.04
N LEU A 286 16.94 1.88 13.67
CA LEU A 286 15.79 2.72 14.01
C LEU A 286 15.08 3.26 12.76
N ALA A 287 15.84 3.71 11.77
CA ALA A 287 15.30 4.13 10.48
C ALA A 287 14.55 2.98 9.78
N SER A 288 15.12 1.77 9.79
CA SER A 288 14.46 0.58 9.21
C SER A 288 13.14 0.26 9.92
N VAL A 289 13.09 0.31 11.26
CA VAL A 289 11.84 0.11 12.01
C VAL A 289 10.81 1.18 11.66
N CYS A 290 11.22 2.43 11.56
CA CYS A 290 10.34 3.54 11.16
C CYS A 290 9.74 3.30 9.76
N ILE A 291 10.59 2.99 8.77
CA ILE A 291 10.17 2.76 7.38
C ILE A 291 9.26 1.55 7.28
N LEU A 292 9.64 0.41 7.87
CA LEU A 292 8.82 -0.81 7.86
C LEU A 292 7.47 -0.59 8.55
N SER A 293 7.44 0.14 9.67
CA SER A 293 6.19 0.52 10.34
C SER A 293 5.30 1.41 9.47
N THR A 294 5.89 2.40 8.78
CA THR A 294 5.16 3.25 7.83
C THR A 294 4.59 2.43 6.68
N MET A 295 5.38 1.48 6.14
CA MET A 295 4.91 0.58 5.07
C MET A 295 3.72 -0.26 5.52
N VAL A 296 3.75 -0.83 6.74
CA VAL A 296 2.60 -1.57 7.31
C VAL A 296 1.37 -0.65 7.38
N LEU A 297 1.52 0.53 7.96
CA LEU A 297 0.41 1.48 8.15
C LEU A 297 -0.22 1.88 6.81
N VAL A 298 0.59 2.33 5.86
CA VAL A 298 0.09 2.79 4.55
C VAL A 298 -0.50 1.64 3.74
N THR A 299 0.17 0.49 3.66
CA THR A 299 -0.32 -0.66 2.88
C THR A 299 -1.65 -1.18 3.42
N MET A 300 -1.76 -1.41 4.74
CA MET A 300 -3.01 -1.88 5.33
C MET A 300 -4.12 -0.83 5.25
N ALA A 301 -3.84 0.44 5.54
CA ALA A 301 -4.84 1.49 5.44
C ALA A 301 -5.40 1.62 4.01
N THR A 302 -4.51 1.58 3.00
CA THR A 302 -4.88 1.66 1.58
C THR A 302 -5.74 0.47 1.15
N THR A 303 -5.31 -0.75 1.45
CA THR A 303 -6.02 -1.95 1.00
C THR A 303 -7.37 -2.14 1.72
N VAL A 304 -7.45 -1.81 3.02
CA VAL A 304 -8.71 -1.81 3.77
C VAL A 304 -9.66 -0.71 3.27
N ALA A 305 -9.14 0.47 2.94
CA ALA A 305 -9.97 1.56 2.38
C ALA A 305 -10.56 1.15 1.02
N LEU A 306 -9.75 0.56 0.13
CA LEU A 306 -10.20 0.06 -1.16
C LEU A 306 -11.28 -1.02 -1.01
N GLN A 307 -11.07 -1.99 -0.12
CA GLN A 307 -12.05 -3.04 0.12
C GLN A 307 -13.37 -2.52 0.69
N ARG A 308 -13.32 -1.59 1.65
CA ARG A 308 -14.53 -0.98 2.23
C ARG A 308 -15.26 -0.07 1.25
N GLY A 309 -14.54 0.59 0.35
CA GLY A 309 -15.11 1.44 -0.68
C GLY A 309 -15.75 0.68 -1.83
N THR A 310 -15.51 -0.63 -1.97
CA THR A 310 -15.94 -1.43 -3.12
C THR A 310 -17.46 -1.42 -3.32
N THR A 311 -18.24 -1.62 -2.26
CA THR A 311 -19.71 -1.64 -2.34
C THR A 311 -20.28 -0.27 -2.74
N ALA A 312 -19.82 0.79 -2.07
CA ALA A 312 -20.25 2.15 -2.39
C ALA A 312 -19.91 2.54 -3.84
N ARG A 313 -18.74 2.14 -4.32
CA ARG A 313 -18.32 2.31 -5.71
C ARG A 313 -19.22 1.54 -6.67
N LEU A 314 -19.55 0.28 -6.34
CA LEU A 314 -20.40 -0.56 -7.17
C LEU A 314 -21.78 0.08 -7.31
N ASP A 315 -22.37 0.52 -6.19
CA ASP A 315 -23.69 1.16 -6.20
C ASP A 315 -23.70 2.51 -6.94
N SER A 316 -22.59 3.24 -6.88
CA SER A 316 -22.44 4.51 -7.59
C SER A 316 -22.23 4.32 -9.10
N ASN A 317 -21.41 3.34 -9.50
CA ASN A 317 -21.09 3.10 -10.92
C ASN A 317 -22.18 2.29 -11.64
N TYR A 318 -22.88 1.42 -10.90
CA TYR A 318 -23.92 0.53 -11.42
C TYR A 318 -25.18 0.67 -10.57
N PRO A 319 -25.93 1.79 -10.74
CA PRO A 319 -27.12 2.05 -9.95
C PRO A 319 -28.29 1.11 -10.24
N THR A 320 -28.25 0.39 -11.36
CA THR A 320 -29.24 -0.60 -11.79
C THR A 320 -28.60 -1.98 -12.01
N ASP A 321 -29.40 -3.05 -12.03
CA ASP A 321 -28.90 -4.42 -12.24
C ASP A 321 -28.22 -4.59 -13.60
N TYR A 322 -28.76 -3.92 -14.64
CA TYR A 322 -28.24 -3.95 -16.00
C TYR A 322 -28.25 -2.57 -16.64
N SER A 323 -27.29 -2.35 -17.52
CA SER A 323 -27.27 -1.19 -18.40
C SER A 323 -26.77 -1.54 -19.80
N ALA A 324 -27.38 -0.93 -20.80
CA ALA A 324 -26.93 -0.93 -22.18
C ALA A 324 -26.61 0.51 -22.59
N VAL A 325 -25.37 0.76 -22.99
CA VAL A 325 -24.89 2.10 -23.34
C VAL A 325 -24.38 2.06 -24.77
N ALA A 326 -24.97 2.84 -25.62
CA ALA A 326 -24.52 3.03 -26.97
C ALA A 326 -23.77 4.36 -27.10
N TYR A 327 -22.60 4.32 -27.71
CA TYR A 327 -21.74 5.48 -27.96
C TYR A 327 -21.82 5.86 -29.43
N PHE A 328 -22.15 7.11 -29.72
CA PHE A 328 -22.17 7.63 -31.09
C PHE A 328 -21.71 9.09 -31.17
N VAL A 329 -21.20 9.44 -32.31
CA VAL A 329 -20.69 10.80 -32.59
C VAL A 329 -21.68 11.57 -33.46
N LEU A 330 -22.50 10.85 -34.25
CA LEU A 330 -23.45 11.43 -35.19
C LEU A 330 -24.88 11.00 -34.84
N GLU A 331 -25.81 11.95 -34.90
CA GLU A 331 -27.23 11.72 -34.60
C GLU A 331 -27.86 10.61 -35.45
N LYS A 332 -27.48 10.50 -36.72
CA LYS A 332 -27.96 9.46 -37.65
C LYS A 332 -27.69 8.02 -37.16
N ASP A 333 -26.70 7.83 -36.30
CA ASP A 333 -26.33 6.51 -35.79
C ASP A 333 -27.24 6.07 -34.63
N MET A 334 -28.06 6.99 -34.11
CA MET A 334 -28.92 6.74 -32.94
C MET A 334 -30.06 5.76 -33.25
N ASP A 335 -30.57 5.75 -34.47
CA ASP A 335 -31.74 4.95 -34.88
C ASP A 335 -31.51 3.43 -34.82
N GLN A 336 -30.25 3.02 -34.75
CA GLN A 336 -29.87 1.60 -34.66
C GLN A 336 -30.17 0.96 -33.29
N TYR A 337 -30.26 1.75 -32.24
CA TYR A 337 -30.30 1.25 -30.86
C TYR A 337 -31.69 0.92 -30.31
N PRO A 338 -32.77 1.66 -30.62
CA PRO A 338 -34.10 1.31 -30.18
C PRO A 338 -34.54 -0.11 -30.51
N PRO A 339 -34.26 -0.66 -31.73
CA PRO A 339 -34.58 -2.06 -32.06
C PRO A 339 -33.84 -3.06 -31.18
N ILE A 340 -32.58 -2.80 -30.83
CA ILE A 340 -31.77 -3.67 -29.97
C ILE A 340 -32.34 -3.66 -28.55
N VAL A 341 -32.67 -2.47 -28.01
CA VAL A 341 -33.32 -2.33 -26.71
C VAL A 341 -34.64 -3.08 -26.67
N GLN A 342 -35.43 -2.99 -27.75
CA GLN A 342 -36.69 -3.75 -27.88
C GLN A 342 -36.46 -5.27 -27.81
N LYS A 343 -35.43 -5.78 -28.48
CA LYS A 343 -35.06 -7.20 -28.39
C LYS A 343 -34.62 -7.62 -27.00
N ILE A 344 -33.87 -6.78 -26.30
CA ILE A 344 -33.51 -7.01 -24.89
C ILE A 344 -34.77 -7.10 -24.03
N LYS A 345 -35.73 -6.20 -24.22
CA LYS A 345 -37.03 -6.23 -23.53
C LYS A 345 -37.83 -7.52 -23.82
N GLU A 346 -37.82 -8.00 -25.06
CA GLU A 346 -38.48 -9.26 -25.44
C GLU A 346 -37.84 -10.47 -24.74
N GLN A 347 -36.52 -10.47 -24.54
CA GLN A 347 -35.82 -11.58 -23.86
C GLN A 347 -36.15 -11.66 -22.36
N THR A 348 -36.49 -10.54 -21.73
CA THR A 348 -36.78 -10.47 -20.28
C THR A 348 -38.16 -11.00 -19.90
N LYS A 349 -39.02 -11.25 -20.87
CA LYS A 349 -40.40 -11.79 -20.67
C LYS A 349 -41.20 -11.03 -19.58
N GLY A 350 -41.07 -9.73 -19.49
CA GLY A 350 -41.79 -8.89 -18.53
C GLY A 350 -41.21 -8.87 -17.10
N GLN A 351 -40.02 -9.36 -16.90
CA GLN A 351 -39.33 -9.30 -15.59
C GLN A 351 -38.57 -7.98 -15.36
N LEU A 352 -38.65 -7.04 -16.30
CA LEU A 352 -38.05 -5.71 -16.19
C LEU A 352 -38.73 -4.89 -15.11
N LYS A 353 -37.92 -4.18 -14.34
CA LYS A 353 -38.36 -3.24 -13.33
C LYS A 353 -37.55 -1.94 -13.42
N ASP A 354 -38.19 -0.83 -13.10
CA ASP A 354 -37.55 0.49 -13.05
C ASP A 354 -36.78 0.86 -14.32
N GLU A 355 -37.30 0.47 -15.50
CA GLU A 355 -36.63 0.75 -16.76
C GLU A 355 -36.56 2.26 -17.04
N LYS A 356 -35.39 2.71 -17.50
CA LYS A 356 -35.15 4.11 -17.89
C LYS A 356 -34.34 4.15 -19.18
N THR A 357 -34.72 5.07 -20.03
CA THR A 357 -34.06 5.35 -21.29
C THR A 357 -33.75 6.83 -21.38
N PHE A 358 -32.50 7.18 -21.66
CA PHE A 358 -32.08 8.56 -21.74
C PHE A 358 -30.87 8.78 -22.64
N LEU A 359 -30.82 10.01 -23.19
CA LEU A 359 -29.76 10.48 -24.06
C LEU A 359 -28.93 11.53 -23.34
N ASN A 360 -27.64 11.40 -23.35
CA ASN A 360 -26.70 12.35 -22.78
C ASN A 360 -25.63 12.76 -23.78
N VAL A 361 -25.17 14.00 -23.69
CA VAL A 361 -23.97 14.47 -24.37
C VAL A 361 -22.89 14.76 -23.34
N LEU A 362 -21.77 14.09 -23.43
CA LEU A 362 -20.64 14.27 -22.53
C LEU A 362 -19.71 15.35 -23.07
N ARG A 363 -19.36 16.30 -22.20
CA ARG A 363 -18.45 17.40 -22.51
C ARG A 363 -17.37 17.51 -21.44
N PHE A 364 -16.14 17.73 -21.86
CA PHE A 364 -15.04 18.03 -20.97
C PHE A 364 -14.66 19.50 -21.14
N GLY A 365 -14.42 20.20 -20.05
CA GLY A 365 -14.08 21.61 -20.05
C GLY A 365 -12.88 21.92 -19.18
N GLN A 366 -12.02 22.81 -19.65
CA GLN A 366 -10.95 23.40 -18.85
C GLN A 366 -11.43 24.69 -18.18
N ARG A 367 -11.01 24.89 -16.94
CA ARG A 367 -11.34 26.12 -16.18
C ARG A 367 -10.61 27.31 -16.82
N THR A 368 -11.38 28.38 -17.05
CA THR A 368 -10.88 29.71 -17.45
C THR A 368 -11.21 30.73 -16.36
N GLU A 369 -10.69 31.96 -16.47
CA GLU A 369 -11.04 33.03 -15.50
C GLU A 369 -12.52 33.31 -15.41
N ASN A 370 -13.27 33.15 -16.50
CA ASN A 370 -14.68 33.48 -16.60
C ASN A 370 -15.62 32.28 -16.71
N GLY A 371 -15.10 31.02 -16.65
CA GLY A 371 -15.93 29.85 -16.80
C GLY A 371 -15.21 28.56 -17.17
N PHE A 372 -15.82 27.79 -18.05
CA PHE A 372 -15.24 26.57 -18.62
C PHE A 372 -15.20 26.68 -20.15
N ASP A 373 -14.06 26.40 -20.73
CA ASP A 373 -13.91 26.26 -22.16
C ASP A 373 -14.02 24.77 -22.56
N PHE A 374 -15.04 24.44 -23.33
CA PHE A 374 -15.28 23.10 -23.85
C PHE A 374 -14.68 22.88 -25.26
N ALA A 375 -14.14 23.93 -25.88
CA ALA A 375 -13.58 23.85 -27.23
C ALA A 375 -12.11 23.39 -27.24
N ASN A 376 -11.33 23.80 -26.25
CA ASN A 376 -9.89 23.64 -26.20
C ASN A 376 -9.44 22.75 -25.02
N VAL A 377 -9.81 21.47 -25.04
CA VAL A 377 -9.29 20.50 -24.07
C VAL A 377 -8.01 19.91 -24.62
N ASN A 378 -6.86 20.35 -24.12
CA ASN A 378 -5.57 19.79 -24.49
C ASN A 378 -5.43 18.36 -24.00
N SER A 379 -5.06 17.46 -24.87
CA SER A 379 -4.97 16.01 -24.62
C SER A 379 -3.89 15.59 -23.59
N GLY A 380 -3.16 16.52 -23.01
CA GLY A 380 -2.14 16.28 -21.98
C GLY A 380 -2.53 16.70 -20.57
N ASP A 381 -3.57 17.49 -20.39
CA ASP A 381 -4.04 17.95 -19.10
C ASP A 381 -5.33 17.22 -18.70
N SER A 382 -5.44 16.78 -17.44
CA SER A 382 -6.70 16.27 -16.93
C SER A 382 -7.76 17.35 -17.06
N PRO A 383 -8.95 17.09 -17.66
CA PRO A 383 -10.00 18.09 -17.80
C PRO A 383 -10.44 18.56 -16.42
N ALA A 384 -10.54 19.88 -16.24
CA ALA A 384 -10.93 20.47 -14.95
C ALA A 384 -12.35 20.10 -14.54
N ALA A 385 -13.24 19.88 -15.53
CA ALA A 385 -14.61 19.50 -15.28
C ALA A 385 -15.20 18.60 -16.38
N MET A 386 -16.12 17.73 -15.98
CA MET A 386 -16.94 16.91 -16.84
C MET A 386 -18.41 17.34 -16.70
N PHE A 387 -19.04 17.67 -17.82
CA PHE A 387 -20.47 17.99 -17.90
C PHE A 387 -21.21 16.89 -18.65
N THR A 388 -22.25 16.37 -18.03
CA THR A 388 -23.19 15.47 -18.68
C THR A 388 -24.43 16.28 -19.03
N LEU A 389 -24.61 16.62 -20.31
CA LEU A 389 -25.74 17.42 -20.78
C LEU A 389 -26.95 16.51 -21.03
N VAL A 390 -28.12 16.93 -20.50
CA VAL A 390 -29.40 16.22 -20.62
C VAL A 390 -30.51 17.20 -21.01
N SER A 391 -31.51 16.74 -21.78
CA SER A 391 -32.63 17.61 -22.11
C SER A 391 -33.51 17.88 -20.89
N VAL A 392 -34.06 19.11 -20.80
CA VAL A 392 -34.94 19.52 -19.71
C VAL A 392 -36.20 18.65 -19.63
N ASP A 393 -36.77 18.26 -20.77
CA ASP A 393 -37.96 17.40 -20.83
C ASP A 393 -37.67 16.01 -20.25
N GLN A 394 -36.49 15.45 -20.60
CA GLN A 394 -36.07 14.17 -20.10
C GLN A 394 -35.78 14.22 -18.60
N TYR A 395 -35.11 15.27 -18.12
CA TYR A 395 -34.81 15.44 -16.70
C TYR A 395 -36.13 15.59 -15.89
N ASN A 396 -37.05 16.45 -16.35
CA ASN A 396 -38.34 16.61 -15.70
C ASN A 396 -39.14 15.31 -15.62
N LYS A 397 -39.17 14.53 -16.71
CA LYS A 397 -39.81 13.22 -16.75
C LYS A 397 -39.19 12.22 -15.78
N MET A 398 -37.87 12.25 -15.63
CA MET A 398 -37.13 11.30 -14.75
C MET A 398 -37.33 11.59 -13.28
N PHE A 399 -37.39 12.89 -12.90
CA PHE A 399 -37.37 13.30 -11.50
C PHE A 399 -38.68 13.96 -11.03
N GLY A 400 -39.68 14.06 -11.91
CA GLY A 400 -40.96 14.69 -11.58
C GLY A 400 -40.82 16.20 -11.30
N THR A 401 -39.84 16.86 -11.94
CA THR A 401 -39.58 18.29 -11.81
C THR A 401 -40.26 19.08 -12.95
N ASN A 402 -40.35 20.42 -12.83
CA ASN A 402 -40.93 21.31 -13.82
C ASN A 402 -39.97 22.43 -14.23
N TYR A 403 -38.72 22.09 -14.44
CA TYR A 403 -37.71 23.05 -14.90
C TYR A 403 -38.01 23.53 -16.32
N THR A 404 -37.68 24.79 -16.61
CA THR A 404 -37.74 25.39 -17.94
C THR A 404 -36.43 26.06 -18.28
N VAL A 405 -35.93 25.85 -19.49
CA VAL A 405 -34.63 26.35 -19.95
C VAL A 405 -34.79 26.92 -21.36
N GLY A 406 -34.25 28.11 -21.61
CA GLY A 406 -34.18 28.73 -22.94
C GLY A 406 -33.07 28.14 -23.81
N ASP A 407 -33.00 28.54 -25.10
CA ASP A 407 -32.06 28.01 -26.09
C ASP A 407 -30.57 28.23 -25.72
N LYS A 408 -30.25 29.26 -24.92
CA LYS A 408 -28.90 29.60 -24.47
C LYS A 408 -28.77 29.59 -22.95
N GLU A 409 -29.64 28.86 -22.28
CA GLU A 409 -29.63 28.72 -20.83
C GLU A 409 -29.32 27.27 -20.42
N MET A 410 -28.73 27.12 -19.27
CA MET A 410 -28.45 25.83 -18.64
C MET A 410 -28.72 25.90 -17.14
N ILE A 411 -29.36 24.87 -16.60
CA ILE A 411 -29.37 24.62 -15.16
C ILE A 411 -28.24 23.65 -14.86
N VAL A 412 -27.42 23.94 -13.85
CA VAL A 412 -26.25 23.11 -13.51
C VAL A 412 -26.49 22.39 -12.18
N GLY A 413 -26.47 21.08 -12.21
CA GLY A 413 -26.50 20.24 -11.02
C GLY A 413 -25.07 19.80 -10.62
N HIS A 414 -24.70 20.09 -9.38
CA HIS A 414 -23.41 19.65 -8.83
C HIS A 414 -23.48 18.19 -8.42
N ILE A 415 -22.56 17.35 -8.95
CA ILE A 415 -22.44 15.93 -8.63
C ILE A 415 -21.25 15.69 -7.71
N LYS A 416 -20.06 16.20 -8.10
CA LYS A 416 -18.80 15.98 -7.37
C LYS A 416 -17.85 17.15 -7.59
N GLY A 417 -16.99 17.45 -6.59
CA GLY A 417 -15.95 18.47 -6.67
C GLY A 417 -16.29 19.76 -5.93
N ASP A 418 -15.66 20.87 -6.30
CA ASP A 418 -15.82 22.15 -5.62
C ASP A 418 -17.00 22.96 -6.17
N VAL A 419 -18.02 23.14 -5.33
CA VAL A 419 -19.22 23.94 -5.66
C VAL A 419 -18.87 25.41 -5.92
N LYS A 420 -17.87 25.97 -5.20
CA LYS A 420 -17.48 27.37 -5.34
C LYS A 420 -16.97 27.71 -6.75
N GLN A 421 -16.35 26.75 -7.42
CA GLN A 421 -15.82 26.95 -8.76
C GLN A 421 -16.91 27.28 -9.81
N ILE A 422 -18.14 26.85 -9.58
CA ILE A 422 -19.27 27.09 -10.49
C ILE A 422 -20.15 28.25 -10.05
N SER A 423 -20.38 28.46 -8.75
CA SER A 423 -21.24 29.53 -8.23
C SER A 423 -20.78 30.93 -8.64
N GLU A 424 -19.50 31.09 -9.00
CA GLU A 424 -18.92 32.36 -9.45
C GLU A 424 -19.05 32.60 -10.97
N VAL A 425 -19.48 31.58 -11.73
CA VAL A 425 -19.50 31.63 -13.19
C VAL A 425 -20.90 31.76 -13.73
N LYS A 426 -21.16 32.81 -14.47
CA LYS A 426 -22.48 33.09 -15.10
C LYS A 426 -22.54 32.66 -16.57
N THR A 427 -21.44 32.44 -17.21
CA THR A 427 -21.38 32.18 -18.66
C THR A 427 -20.32 31.15 -19.01
N TYR A 428 -20.65 30.20 -19.87
CA TYR A 428 -19.73 29.16 -20.36
C TYR A 428 -19.53 29.30 -21.86
N SER A 429 -18.29 29.16 -22.31
CA SER A 429 -17.98 29.01 -23.73
C SER A 429 -18.30 27.60 -24.19
N VAL A 430 -19.17 27.45 -25.14
CA VAL A 430 -19.52 26.20 -25.79
C VAL A 430 -19.07 26.26 -27.25
N VAL A 431 -18.84 25.10 -27.88
CA VAL A 431 -18.31 24.91 -29.24
C VAL A 431 -18.61 26.08 -30.22
N TYR A 432 -17.59 26.55 -30.94
CA TYR A 432 -17.69 27.62 -31.97
C TYR A 432 -18.17 29.00 -31.49
N ASN A 433 -17.66 29.48 -30.37
CA ASN A 433 -17.99 30.80 -29.81
C ASN A 433 -19.46 31.01 -29.37
N ALA A 434 -20.21 29.94 -29.24
CA ALA A 434 -21.51 30.03 -28.57
C ALA A 434 -21.30 30.04 -27.05
N THR A 435 -21.94 31.01 -26.38
CA THR A 435 -21.95 31.08 -24.90
C THR A 435 -23.28 30.59 -24.38
N ILE A 436 -23.25 29.81 -23.29
CA ILE A 436 -24.40 29.37 -22.57
C ILE A 436 -24.41 30.01 -21.16
N THR A 437 -25.55 30.49 -20.70
CA THR A 437 -25.68 31.16 -19.41
C THR A 437 -26.24 30.20 -18.37
N VAL A 438 -25.67 30.17 -17.18
CA VAL A 438 -26.22 29.40 -16.06
C VAL A 438 -27.42 30.18 -15.48
N LYS A 439 -28.59 29.55 -15.58
CA LYS A 439 -29.84 30.08 -15.03
C LYS A 439 -29.94 29.82 -13.53
N GLU A 440 -29.61 28.61 -13.12
CA GLU A 440 -29.77 28.13 -11.74
C GLU A 440 -28.79 27.02 -11.42
N MET A 441 -28.45 26.92 -10.14
CA MET A 441 -27.63 25.81 -9.60
C MET A 441 -28.51 24.93 -8.71
N ILE A 442 -28.44 23.61 -8.94
CA ILE A 442 -29.18 22.60 -8.19
C ILE A 442 -28.29 21.51 -7.63
N ASP A 443 -28.82 20.66 -6.75
CA ASP A 443 -28.18 19.41 -6.36
C ASP A 443 -28.28 18.37 -7.49
N GLY A 444 -27.16 17.99 -8.05
CA GLY A 444 -27.06 16.98 -9.11
C GLY A 444 -27.03 15.53 -8.58
N THR A 445 -27.05 15.35 -7.26
CA THR A 445 -26.99 14.01 -6.64
C THR A 445 -28.12 13.07 -7.09
N PRO A 446 -29.37 13.51 -7.26
CA PRO A 446 -30.42 12.64 -7.78
C PRO A 446 -30.10 12.06 -9.17
N TYR A 447 -29.51 12.87 -10.04
CA TYR A 447 -29.09 12.42 -11.37
C TYR A 447 -27.95 11.42 -11.31
N ALA A 448 -26.96 11.68 -10.46
CA ALA A 448 -25.83 10.79 -10.26
C ALA A 448 -26.24 9.39 -9.74
N LYS A 449 -27.34 9.29 -8.99
CA LYS A 449 -27.90 8.01 -8.49
C LYS A 449 -28.58 7.16 -9.57
N VAL A 450 -28.84 7.71 -10.73
CA VAL A 450 -29.53 7.02 -11.83
C VAL A 450 -28.56 6.69 -12.97
N MET A 451 -27.55 7.52 -13.13
CA MET A 451 -26.55 7.38 -14.17
C MET A 451 -25.40 6.47 -13.74
N PRO A 452 -25.01 5.48 -14.55
CA PRO A 452 -23.73 4.83 -14.39
C PRO A 452 -22.62 5.90 -14.39
N GLN A 453 -21.87 6.00 -13.29
CA GLN A 453 -20.78 6.97 -13.23
C GLN A 453 -19.61 6.46 -14.07
N LEU A 454 -19.12 7.31 -14.95
CA LEU A 454 -17.87 7.05 -15.65
C LEU A 454 -16.72 6.97 -14.62
N PRO A 455 -15.75 6.08 -14.82
CA PRO A 455 -14.55 6.05 -13.97
C PRO A 455 -13.92 7.45 -13.93
N TYR A 456 -13.21 7.76 -12.86
CA TYR A 456 -12.62 9.07 -12.60
C TYR A 456 -11.99 9.69 -13.87
N VAL A 457 -12.67 10.68 -14.43
CA VAL A 457 -12.25 11.35 -15.66
C VAL A 457 -11.97 12.84 -15.42
N ALA A 458 -12.60 13.44 -14.39
CA ALA A 458 -12.41 14.84 -14.03
C ALA A 458 -12.56 15.08 -12.52
N ASP A 459 -11.87 16.09 -12.00
CA ASP A 459 -11.94 16.50 -10.59
C ASP A 459 -13.33 16.98 -10.20
N ASN A 460 -14.02 17.64 -11.14
CA ASN A 460 -15.34 18.18 -10.96
C ASN A 460 -16.32 17.57 -11.95
N GLN A 461 -17.50 17.17 -11.48
CA GLN A 461 -18.54 16.54 -12.28
C GLN A 461 -19.88 17.24 -12.07
N TYR A 462 -20.54 17.55 -13.19
CA TYR A 462 -21.79 18.29 -13.21
C TYR A 462 -22.78 17.70 -14.19
N VAL A 463 -24.07 17.81 -13.91
CA VAL A 463 -25.14 17.66 -14.91
C VAL A 463 -25.54 19.01 -15.42
N GLY A 464 -25.57 19.18 -16.74
CA GLY A 464 -26.09 20.36 -17.40
C GLY A 464 -27.47 20.09 -18.01
N ILE A 465 -28.50 20.71 -17.49
CA ILE A 465 -29.86 20.58 -18.01
C ILE A 465 -30.05 21.68 -19.05
N VAL A 466 -30.21 21.29 -20.30
CA VAL A 466 -30.35 22.19 -21.47
C VAL A 466 -31.63 21.87 -22.25
N LYS A 467 -32.00 22.73 -23.17
CA LYS A 467 -33.18 22.49 -24.02
C LYS A 467 -32.98 21.31 -24.95
N ASP A 468 -31.87 21.30 -25.69
CA ASP A 468 -31.46 20.21 -26.58
C ASP A 468 -29.96 19.94 -26.43
N PRO A 469 -29.54 18.78 -25.84
CA PRO A 469 -28.15 18.45 -25.65
C PRO A 469 -27.41 18.17 -26.95
N MET A 470 -28.09 17.77 -28.03
CA MET A 470 -27.46 17.42 -29.31
C MET A 470 -26.83 18.63 -30.01
N GLN A 471 -27.37 19.85 -29.76
CA GLN A 471 -26.77 21.10 -30.27
C GLN A 471 -25.31 21.30 -29.77
N TYR A 472 -24.96 20.64 -28.66
CA TYR A 472 -23.64 20.74 -28.04
C TYR A 472 -22.73 19.53 -28.35
N LEU A 473 -23.15 18.63 -29.24
CA LEU A 473 -22.34 17.50 -29.68
C LEU A 473 -21.20 18.02 -30.56
N ASN A 474 -19.97 17.76 -30.12
CA ASN A 474 -18.78 18.07 -30.93
C ASN A 474 -18.22 16.75 -31.49
N PRO A 475 -18.12 16.60 -32.83
CA PRO A 475 -17.59 15.38 -33.46
C PRO A 475 -16.14 15.06 -33.07
N VAL A 476 -15.39 16.06 -32.61
CA VAL A 476 -13.95 15.90 -32.28
C VAL A 476 -13.73 15.65 -30.78
N ALA A 477 -14.52 16.29 -29.90
CA ALA A 477 -14.28 16.29 -28.46
C ALA A 477 -15.54 15.97 -27.60
N GLY A 478 -16.62 15.50 -28.22
CA GLY A 478 -17.86 15.15 -27.51
C GLY A 478 -18.36 13.77 -27.91
N GLN A 479 -19.03 13.11 -27.02
CA GLN A 479 -19.70 11.83 -27.26
C GLN A 479 -21.17 11.94 -26.86
N ALA A 480 -22.08 11.51 -27.71
CA ALA A 480 -23.44 11.25 -27.33
C ALA A 480 -23.57 9.80 -26.89
N MET A 481 -24.31 9.59 -25.82
CA MET A 481 -24.50 8.30 -25.19
C MET A 481 -25.99 8.06 -24.99
N TYR A 482 -26.48 6.98 -25.57
CA TYR A 482 -27.83 6.52 -25.36
C TYR A 482 -27.82 5.42 -24.31
N TYR A 483 -28.52 5.65 -23.20
CA TYR A 483 -28.61 4.71 -22.09
C TYR A 483 -29.96 4.02 -22.06
N PHE A 484 -29.93 2.73 -21.83
CA PHE A 484 -31.06 1.94 -21.39
C PHE A 484 -30.64 1.20 -20.12
N THR A 485 -31.30 1.49 -19.00
CA THR A 485 -30.99 0.89 -17.70
C THR A 485 -32.25 0.25 -17.12
N TRP A 486 -32.04 -0.88 -16.43
CA TRP A 486 -33.16 -1.60 -15.81
C TRP A 486 -32.72 -2.45 -14.64
N ASN A 487 -33.68 -2.72 -13.73
CA ASN A 487 -33.60 -3.73 -12.70
C ASN A 487 -34.34 -4.99 -13.15
N THR A 488 -34.08 -6.12 -12.53
CA THR A 488 -34.74 -7.40 -12.81
C THR A 488 -35.33 -8.01 -11.55
N ASN A 489 -36.45 -8.73 -11.70
CA ASN A 489 -36.98 -9.61 -10.66
C ASN A 489 -36.44 -11.03 -10.74
N THR A 490 -35.52 -11.29 -11.67
CA THR A 490 -34.91 -12.61 -11.86
C THR A 490 -34.12 -13.02 -10.59
N PRO A 491 -34.37 -14.24 -10.05
CA PRO A 491 -33.58 -14.77 -8.95
C PRO A 491 -32.09 -14.77 -9.26
N PHE A 492 -31.27 -14.58 -8.23
CA PHE A 492 -29.82 -14.43 -8.38
C PHE A 492 -29.18 -15.60 -9.15
N GLU A 493 -29.64 -16.82 -8.90
CA GLU A 493 -29.13 -18.06 -9.53
C GLU A 493 -29.36 -18.13 -11.04
N LEU A 494 -30.34 -17.38 -11.55
CA LEU A 494 -30.68 -17.35 -12.98
C LEU A 494 -30.12 -16.14 -13.72
N ARG A 495 -29.48 -15.23 -13.03
CA ARG A 495 -28.94 -13.97 -13.62
C ARG A 495 -27.82 -14.22 -14.62
N ASP A 496 -27.04 -15.27 -14.45
CA ASP A 496 -25.97 -15.62 -15.38
C ASP A 496 -26.54 -16.08 -16.73
N ALA A 497 -27.67 -16.84 -16.74
CA ALA A 497 -28.36 -17.24 -17.95
C ALA A 497 -29.04 -16.04 -18.64
N GLU A 498 -29.65 -15.13 -17.86
CA GLU A 498 -30.23 -13.89 -18.37
C GLU A 498 -29.15 -13.01 -19.01
N TRP A 499 -28.00 -12.87 -18.37
CA TRP A 499 -26.87 -12.12 -18.91
C TRP A 499 -26.31 -12.72 -20.20
N ALA A 500 -26.21 -14.05 -20.29
CA ALA A 500 -25.82 -14.74 -21.53
C ALA A 500 -26.78 -14.47 -22.68
N ALA A 501 -28.10 -14.41 -22.39
CA ALA A 501 -29.11 -14.09 -23.41
C ALA A 501 -28.92 -12.64 -23.93
N TYR A 502 -28.65 -11.66 -23.05
CA TYR A 502 -28.38 -10.28 -23.47
C TYR A 502 -27.11 -10.15 -24.33
N LYS A 503 -26.04 -10.87 -23.96
CA LYS A 503 -24.81 -10.92 -24.77
C LYS A 503 -25.06 -11.48 -26.15
N ASN A 504 -25.92 -12.51 -26.28
CA ASN A 504 -26.33 -13.07 -27.57
C ASN A 504 -27.08 -12.06 -28.43
N VAL A 505 -28.01 -11.28 -27.86
CA VAL A 505 -28.72 -10.22 -28.60
C VAL A 505 -27.69 -9.22 -29.16
N LYS A 506 -26.75 -8.73 -28.34
CA LYS A 506 -25.71 -7.84 -28.80
C LYS A 506 -24.90 -8.40 -29.97
N SER A 507 -24.50 -9.66 -29.88
CA SER A 507 -23.73 -10.35 -30.92
C SER A 507 -24.51 -10.48 -32.23
N GLN A 508 -25.82 -10.85 -32.19
CA GLN A 508 -26.68 -10.98 -33.38
C GLN A 508 -26.82 -9.68 -34.18
N TYR A 509 -26.86 -8.55 -33.47
CA TYR A 509 -27.00 -7.24 -34.10
C TYR A 509 -25.66 -6.58 -34.47
N LYS A 510 -24.51 -7.26 -34.22
CA LYS A 510 -23.14 -6.71 -34.45
C LYS A 510 -22.98 -5.31 -33.86
N ALA A 511 -23.60 -5.07 -32.70
CA ALA A 511 -23.65 -3.75 -32.06
C ALA A 511 -22.33 -3.47 -31.32
N ASP A 512 -21.23 -3.32 -32.06
CA ASP A 512 -19.89 -3.11 -31.47
C ASP A 512 -19.79 -1.79 -30.71
N ALA A 513 -20.53 -0.76 -31.12
CA ALA A 513 -20.59 0.52 -30.44
C ALA A 513 -21.50 0.51 -29.16
N MET A 514 -22.13 -0.62 -28.84
CA MET A 514 -22.96 -0.77 -27.66
C MET A 514 -22.22 -1.55 -26.57
N SER A 515 -22.13 -1.00 -25.40
CA SER A 515 -21.63 -1.65 -24.19
C SER A 515 -22.79 -2.18 -23.37
N LEU A 516 -22.75 -3.47 -23.01
CA LEU A 516 -23.65 -4.05 -22.02
C LEU A 516 -22.89 -4.23 -20.72
N SER A 517 -23.52 -3.86 -19.60
CA SER A 517 -22.97 -4.03 -18.27
C SER A 517 -23.98 -4.70 -17.34
N SER A 518 -23.49 -5.61 -16.52
CA SER A 518 -24.23 -6.26 -15.45
C SER A 518 -23.59 -5.93 -14.11
N LYS A 519 -24.37 -5.36 -13.18
CA LYS A 519 -23.89 -5.08 -11.83
C LYS A 519 -23.32 -6.32 -11.14
N ASN A 520 -23.95 -7.49 -11.37
CA ASN A 520 -23.48 -8.75 -10.79
C ASN A 520 -22.12 -9.19 -11.34
N GLU A 521 -21.91 -9.12 -12.66
CA GLU A 521 -20.64 -9.47 -13.30
C GLU A 521 -19.51 -8.53 -12.89
N GLU A 522 -19.81 -7.23 -12.89
CA GLU A 522 -18.87 -6.21 -12.47
C GLU A 522 -18.54 -6.33 -10.98
N ALA A 523 -19.53 -6.68 -10.14
CA ALA A 523 -19.32 -6.96 -8.73
C ALA A 523 -18.34 -8.13 -8.52
N LYS A 524 -18.54 -9.23 -9.23
CA LYS A 524 -17.63 -10.40 -9.18
C LYS A 524 -16.20 -9.99 -9.55
N THR A 525 -16.03 -9.27 -10.66
CA THR A 525 -14.72 -8.77 -11.12
C THR A 525 -14.08 -7.82 -10.11
N LEU A 526 -14.86 -6.87 -9.58
CA LEU A 526 -14.37 -5.88 -8.63
C LEU A 526 -13.99 -6.52 -7.29
N TYR A 527 -14.81 -7.42 -6.75
CA TYR A 527 -14.51 -8.14 -5.52
C TYR A 527 -13.29 -9.06 -5.69
N ALA A 528 -13.15 -9.74 -6.85
CA ALA A 528 -11.97 -10.54 -7.14
C ALA A 528 -10.69 -9.71 -7.11
N PHE A 529 -10.69 -8.54 -7.76
CA PHE A 529 -9.55 -7.63 -7.77
C PHE A 529 -9.25 -7.02 -6.39
N MET A 530 -10.26 -6.44 -5.73
CA MET A 530 -10.09 -5.75 -4.44
C MET A 530 -9.80 -6.73 -3.30
N GLY A 531 -10.43 -7.92 -3.30
CA GLY A 531 -10.16 -8.98 -2.34
C GLY A 531 -8.74 -9.52 -2.45
N SER A 532 -8.25 -9.72 -3.68
CA SER A 532 -6.85 -10.13 -3.90
C SER A 532 -5.86 -9.04 -3.46
N LEU A 533 -6.16 -7.77 -3.73
CA LEU A 533 -5.33 -6.65 -3.31
C LEU A 533 -5.27 -6.52 -1.78
N LEU A 534 -6.40 -6.70 -1.08
CA LEU A 534 -6.45 -6.72 0.37
C LEU A 534 -5.60 -7.87 0.93
N LEU A 535 -5.72 -9.06 0.37
CA LEU A 535 -4.95 -10.21 0.82
C LEU A 535 -3.44 -10.02 0.61
N VAL A 536 -3.03 -9.53 -0.57
CA VAL A 536 -1.62 -9.18 -0.85
C VAL A 536 -1.14 -8.11 0.13
N GLY A 537 -1.92 -7.07 0.35
CA GLY A 537 -1.58 -6.01 1.33
C GLY A 537 -1.42 -6.54 2.75
N ALA A 538 -2.28 -7.47 3.17
CA ALA A 538 -2.17 -8.12 4.47
C ALA A 538 -0.90 -8.99 4.57
N LEU A 539 -0.61 -9.80 3.57
CA LEU A 539 0.59 -10.64 3.51
C LEU A 539 1.88 -9.82 3.49
N LEU A 540 1.92 -8.74 2.70
CA LEU A 540 3.03 -7.78 2.69
C LEU A 540 3.21 -7.09 4.04
N SER A 541 2.12 -6.67 4.67
CA SER A 541 2.16 -6.03 5.99
C SER A 541 2.68 -6.99 7.06
N ILE A 542 2.32 -8.27 7.00
CA ILE A 542 2.90 -9.32 7.86
C ILE A 542 4.42 -9.41 7.63
N ALA A 543 4.88 -9.44 6.38
CA ALA A 543 6.30 -9.51 6.06
C ALA A 543 7.08 -8.27 6.55
N PHE A 544 6.57 -7.07 6.34
CA PHE A 544 7.15 -5.83 6.86
C PHE A 544 7.18 -5.80 8.39
N PHE A 545 6.08 -6.24 9.02
CA PHE A 545 5.98 -6.28 10.47
C PHE A 545 6.99 -7.25 11.10
N ILE A 546 7.16 -8.42 10.50
CA ILE A 546 8.18 -9.39 10.93
C ILE A 546 9.57 -8.78 10.83
N GLY A 547 9.86 -8.09 9.73
CA GLY A 547 11.12 -7.35 9.56
C GLY A 547 11.32 -6.32 10.68
N ALA A 548 10.30 -5.51 11.00
CA ALA A 548 10.36 -4.53 12.08
C ALA A 548 10.61 -5.17 13.46
N VAL A 549 9.85 -6.23 13.78
CA VAL A 549 10.00 -6.98 15.04
C VAL A 549 11.41 -7.58 15.17
N LEU A 550 11.94 -8.15 14.10
CA LEU A 550 13.28 -8.71 14.07
C LEU A 550 14.34 -7.65 14.34
N VAL A 551 14.24 -6.49 13.68
CA VAL A 551 15.15 -5.37 13.90
C VAL A 551 15.11 -4.89 15.35
N ILE A 552 13.90 -4.71 15.91
CA ILE A 552 13.69 -4.32 17.29
C ILE A 552 14.31 -5.34 18.26
N TYR A 553 14.03 -6.61 18.06
CA TYR A 553 14.51 -7.68 18.91
C TYR A 553 16.04 -7.76 18.94
N TYR A 554 16.68 -7.78 17.78
CA TYR A 554 18.14 -7.81 17.70
C TYR A 554 18.79 -6.59 18.33
N LYS A 555 18.17 -5.44 18.12
CA LYS A 555 18.63 -4.21 18.74
C LYS A 555 18.59 -4.31 20.26
N GLN A 556 17.48 -4.77 20.83
CA GLN A 556 17.34 -4.88 22.29
C GLN A 556 18.33 -5.88 22.90
N ILE A 557 18.58 -7.02 22.24
CA ILE A 557 19.60 -7.96 22.71
C ILE A 557 20.99 -7.33 22.70
N SER A 558 21.38 -6.68 21.59
CA SER A 558 22.70 -6.03 21.49
C SER A 558 22.89 -4.95 22.55
N GLU A 559 21.85 -4.13 22.78
CA GLU A 559 21.85 -3.08 23.78
C GLU A 559 21.87 -3.65 25.21
N GLY A 560 21.15 -4.75 25.46
CA GLY A 560 21.12 -5.40 26.76
C GLY A 560 22.50 -5.85 27.25
N TYR A 561 23.30 -6.44 26.35
CA TYR A 561 24.68 -6.84 26.68
C TYR A 561 25.60 -5.64 26.91
N GLU A 562 25.47 -4.57 26.13
CA GLU A 562 26.28 -3.36 26.29
C GLU A 562 25.92 -2.58 27.56
N ASP A 563 24.65 -2.50 27.88
CA ASP A 563 24.16 -1.79 29.06
C ASP A 563 24.53 -2.55 30.35
N ARG A 564 24.60 -3.87 30.31
CA ARG A 564 25.08 -4.64 31.45
C ARG A 564 26.49 -4.21 31.87
N ASP A 565 27.41 -4.13 30.92
CA ASP A 565 28.79 -3.72 31.21
C ASP A 565 28.85 -2.28 31.80
N ARG A 566 28.04 -1.37 31.22
CA ARG A 566 27.93 0.02 31.70
C ARG A 566 27.26 0.12 33.06
N PHE A 567 26.27 -0.71 33.32
CA PHE A 567 25.58 -0.77 34.61
C PHE A 567 26.54 -1.10 35.73
N VAL A 568 27.40 -2.09 35.55
CA VAL A 568 28.45 -2.46 36.50
C VAL A 568 29.41 -1.28 36.77
N ILE A 569 29.79 -0.54 35.72
CA ILE A 569 30.67 0.63 35.88
C ILE A 569 29.97 1.76 36.68
N LEU A 570 28.71 2.06 36.37
CA LEU A 570 27.95 3.10 37.06
C LEU A 570 27.72 2.78 38.56
N GLN A 571 27.50 1.48 38.87
CA GLN A 571 27.43 1.02 40.26
C GLN A 571 28.74 1.19 41.00
N LYS A 572 29.85 0.87 40.35
CA LYS A 572 31.20 1.10 40.94
C LYS A 572 31.52 2.56 41.18
N LEU A 573 30.90 3.48 40.43
CA LEU A 573 30.99 4.92 40.61
C LEU A 573 30.04 5.46 41.70
N GLY A 574 29.29 4.59 42.41
CA GLY A 574 28.44 4.96 43.53
C GLY A 574 27.07 5.52 43.15
N ILE A 575 26.63 5.36 41.87
CA ILE A 575 25.30 5.85 41.44
C ILE A 575 24.20 4.86 41.93
N ASP A 576 23.17 5.43 42.55
CA ASP A 576 22.01 4.68 43.08
C ASP A 576 21.33 3.81 42.01
N GLN A 577 20.99 2.58 42.37
CA GLN A 577 20.34 1.60 41.47
C GLN A 577 18.99 2.10 40.93
N LYS A 578 18.20 2.86 41.71
CA LYS A 578 16.92 3.42 41.27
C LYS A 578 17.11 4.43 40.15
N THR A 579 18.11 5.32 40.29
CA THR A 579 18.46 6.33 39.29
C THR A 579 18.95 5.70 38.00
N ILE A 580 19.79 4.67 38.08
CA ILE A 580 20.28 3.92 36.92
C ILE A 580 19.10 3.25 36.20
N LYS A 581 18.24 2.53 36.94
CA LYS A 581 17.08 1.85 36.35
C LYS A 581 16.10 2.83 35.69
N LYS A 582 15.85 3.99 36.31
CA LYS A 582 14.99 5.04 35.75
C LYS A 582 15.58 5.62 34.47
N SER A 583 16.89 5.86 34.44
CA SER A 583 17.59 6.34 33.25
C SER A 583 17.55 5.35 32.10
N ILE A 584 17.78 4.06 32.38
CA ILE A 584 17.72 2.99 31.36
C ILE A 584 16.31 2.86 30.80
N ASN A 585 15.26 2.81 31.67
CA ASN A 585 13.87 2.72 31.22
C ASN A 585 13.50 3.86 30.28
N ARG A 586 13.91 5.09 30.61
CA ARG A 586 13.66 6.28 29.79
C ARG A 586 14.35 6.19 28.43
N GLN A 587 15.59 5.71 28.40
CA GLN A 587 16.34 5.50 27.15
C GLN A 587 15.68 4.45 26.28
N VAL A 588 15.28 3.30 26.85
CA VAL A 588 14.60 2.21 26.14
C VAL A 588 13.28 2.71 25.55
N LEU A 589 12.49 3.48 26.31
CA LEU A 589 11.24 4.07 25.83
C LEU A 589 11.48 5.00 24.64
N ILE A 590 12.43 5.95 24.75
CA ILE A 590 12.73 6.89 23.66
C ILE A 590 13.15 6.15 22.41
N VAL A 591 14.07 5.22 22.54
CA VAL A 591 14.62 4.45 21.42
C VAL A 591 13.54 3.56 20.76
N PHE A 592 12.58 3.09 21.54
CA PHE A 592 11.50 2.22 21.04
C PHE A 592 10.39 3.02 20.36
N PHE A 593 9.94 4.12 21.00
CA PHE A 593 8.79 4.88 20.51
C PHE A 593 9.15 5.93 19.45
N LEU A 594 10.40 6.39 19.37
CA LEU A 594 10.81 7.37 18.38
C LEU A 594 10.54 6.91 16.93
N PRO A 595 10.88 5.67 16.51
CA PRO A 595 10.54 5.18 15.18
C PRO A 595 9.03 5.11 14.94
N LEU A 596 8.25 4.72 15.95
CA LEU A 596 6.79 4.64 15.86
C LEU A 596 6.16 6.01 15.63
N VAL A 597 6.53 7.01 16.46
CA VAL A 597 6.04 8.39 16.32
C VAL A 597 6.41 8.95 14.94
N THR A 598 7.65 8.73 14.49
CA THR A 598 8.09 9.17 13.17
C THR A 598 7.32 8.47 12.05
N ALA A 599 6.99 7.17 12.20
CA ALA A 599 6.17 6.44 11.24
C ALA A 599 4.74 7.01 11.13
N PHE A 600 4.13 7.40 12.25
CA PHE A 600 2.83 8.09 12.24
C PHE A 600 2.91 9.47 11.58
N ILE A 601 3.99 10.22 11.81
CA ILE A 601 4.23 11.51 11.13
C ILE A 601 4.35 11.28 9.61
N HIS A 602 5.15 10.30 9.17
CA HIS A 602 5.26 9.96 7.75
C HIS A 602 3.89 9.58 7.15
N THR A 603 3.11 8.76 7.86
CA THR A 603 1.78 8.34 7.42
C THR A 603 0.82 9.54 7.31
N ALA A 604 0.86 10.47 8.28
CA ALA A 604 0.03 11.67 8.26
C ALA A 604 0.36 12.58 7.06
N PHE A 605 1.63 12.81 6.77
CA PHE A 605 2.04 13.59 5.59
C PHE A 605 1.78 12.86 4.27
N ALA A 606 1.88 11.54 4.23
CA ALA A 606 1.55 10.74 3.04
C ALA A 606 0.03 10.66 2.78
N PHE A 607 -0.81 10.96 3.79
CA PHE A 607 -2.27 10.75 3.75
C PHE A 607 -2.92 11.42 2.54
N LYS A 608 -2.64 12.69 2.27
CA LYS A 608 -3.25 13.40 1.14
C LYS A 608 -2.92 12.74 -0.19
N MET A 609 -1.66 12.30 -0.37
CA MET A 609 -1.19 11.67 -1.60
C MET A 609 -1.85 10.30 -1.84
N TYR A 610 -1.81 9.37 -0.87
CA TYR A 610 -2.42 8.07 -1.09
C TYR A 610 -3.95 8.12 -1.08
N ARG A 611 -4.58 9.05 -0.36
CA ARG A 611 -6.01 9.33 -0.48
C ARG A 611 -6.38 9.71 -1.92
N LYS A 612 -5.60 10.60 -2.57
CA LYS A 612 -5.80 10.97 -3.97
C LYS A 612 -5.63 9.78 -4.91
N ILE A 613 -4.68 8.89 -4.66
CA ILE A 613 -4.53 7.64 -5.44
C ILE A 613 -5.75 6.73 -5.26
N ILE A 614 -6.26 6.61 -4.04
CA ILE A 614 -7.45 5.79 -3.74
C ILE A 614 -8.71 6.39 -4.40
N GLU A 615 -8.81 7.71 -4.51
CA GLU A 615 -9.89 8.39 -5.24
C GLU A 615 -9.98 7.99 -6.72
N LEU A 616 -8.86 7.57 -7.37
CA LEU A 616 -8.88 6.96 -8.73
C LEU A 616 -9.78 5.71 -8.80
N PHE A 617 -9.90 5.02 -7.70
CA PHE A 617 -10.75 3.83 -7.58
C PHE A 617 -12.18 4.17 -7.11
N GLY A 618 -12.56 5.44 -7.07
CA GLY A 618 -13.89 5.89 -6.69
C GLY A 618 -14.20 5.75 -5.19
N VAL A 619 -13.20 5.62 -4.34
CA VAL A 619 -13.39 5.52 -2.89
C VAL A 619 -13.30 6.89 -2.24
N ASP A 620 -14.30 7.23 -1.43
CA ASP A 620 -14.37 8.51 -0.73
C ASP A 620 -13.23 8.70 0.28
N GLY A 621 -12.77 9.96 0.43
CA GLY A 621 -11.71 10.32 1.35
C GLY A 621 -12.05 10.06 2.83
N SER A 622 -13.31 10.07 3.22
CA SER A 622 -13.78 9.76 4.58
C SER A 622 -13.57 8.28 4.92
N VAL A 623 -13.82 7.37 3.96
CA VAL A 623 -13.56 5.93 4.09
C VAL A 623 -12.07 5.69 4.27
N THR A 624 -11.23 6.40 3.49
CA THR A 624 -9.77 6.33 3.59
C THR A 624 -9.26 6.80 4.96
N LEU A 625 -9.80 7.90 5.47
CA LEU A 625 -9.44 8.42 6.79
C LEU A 625 -9.81 7.42 7.90
N ASN A 626 -11.03 6.91 7.85
CA ASN A 626 -11.52 5.93 8.84
C ASN A 626 -10.66 4.65 8.86
N ALA A 627 -10.33 4.11 7.68
CA ALA A 627 -9.43 2.97 7.56
C ALA A 627 -8.06 3.28 8.15
N THR A 628 -7.50 4.46 7.88
CA THR A 628 -6.18 4.88 8.39
C THR A 628 -6.16 4.96 9.92
N VAL A 629 -7.19 5.55 10.53
CA VAL A 629 -7.30 5.68 11.99
C VAL A 629 -7.45 4.30 12.65
N VAL A 630 -8.31 3.45 12.12
CA VAL A 630 -8.54 2.09 12.67
C VAL A 630 -7.27 1.25 12.58
N ILE A 631 -6.61 1.23 11.43
CA ILE A 631 -5.34 0.49 11.24
C ILE A 631 -4.26 1.07 12.14
N GLY A 632 -4.17 2.39 12.27
CA GLY A 632 -3.24 3.04 13.19
C GLY A 632 -3.43 2.60 14.63
N ALA A 633 -4.68 2.55 15.11
CA ALA A 633 -5.00 2.09 16.47
C ALA A 633 -4.63 0.62 16.68
N ILE A 634 -4.97 -0.26 15.74
CA ILE A 634 -4.59 -1.69 15.79
C ILE A 634 -3.06 -1.83 15.81
N PHE A 635 -2.36 -1.08 14.97
CA PHE A 635 -0.89 -1.14 14.91
C PHE A 635 -0.25 -0.72 16.23
N VAL A 636 -0.75 0.33 16.90
CA VAL A 636 -0.26 0.74 18.22
C VAL A 636 -0.40 -0.40 19.23
N VAL A 637 -1.56 -1.05 19.29
CA VAL A 637 -1.79 -2.17 20.23
C VAL A 637 -0.81 -3.31 19.97
N VAL A 638 -0.65 -3.72 18.70
CA VAL A 638 0.28 -4.80 18.32
C VAL A 638 1.73 -4.41 18.62
N TYR A 639 2.11 -3.16 18.35
CA TYR A 639 3.44 -2.63 18.63
C TYR A 639 3.74 -2.63 20.14
N LEU A 640 2.77 -2.28 20.99
CA LEU A 640 2.89 -2.33 22.44
C LEU A 640 3.08 -3.77 22.96
N ILE A 641 2.39 -4.74 22.37
CA ILE A 641 2.59 -6.17 22.69
C ILE A 641 4.04 -6.59 22.38
N VAL A 642 4.53 -6.22 21.21
CA VAL A 642 5.94 -6.48 20.82
C VAL A 642 6.90 -5.82 21.79
N TYR A 643 6.64 -4.57 22.18
CA TYR A 643 7.43 -3.88 23.21
C TYR A 643 7.48 -4.65 24.52
N GLN A 644 6.35 -5.12 25.03
CA GLN A 644 6.30 -5.88 26.29
C GLN A 644 7.10 -7.19 26.22
N ILE A 645 6.98 -7.92 25.10
CA ILE A 645 7.70 -9.20 24.90
C ILE A 645 9.21 -8.96 24.82
N THR A 646 9.62 -7.99 24.00
CA THR A 646 11.04 -7.73 23.75
C THR A 646 11.72 -7.07 24.95
N SER A 647 11.05 -6.19 25.67
CA SER A 647 11.58 -5.55 26.89
C SER A 647 11.83 -6.57 28.03
N ARG A 648 11.00 -7.60 28.15
CA ARG A 648 11.26 -8.70 29.12
C ARG A 648 12.59 -9.41 28.84
N SER A 649 12.92 -9.64 27.58
CA SER A 649 14.19 -10.26 27.18
C SER A 649 15.37 -9.35 27.50
N TYR A 650 15.27 -8.05 27.27
CA TYR A 650 16.26 -7.06 27.64
C TYR A 650 16.56 -7.03 29.14
N TYR A 651 15.50 -6.94 29.98
CA TYR A 651 15.66 -6.93 31.44
C TYR A 651 16.26 -8.22 32.00
N ARG A 652 15.97 -9.38 31.36
CA ARG A 652 16.58 -10.66 31.75
C ARG A 652 18.09 -10.69 31.51
N ILE A 653 18.57 -10.01 30.46
CA ILE A 653 20.01 -9.91 30.16
C ILE A 653 20.72 -9.00 31.16
N ILE A 654 20.10 -7.88 31.55
CA ILE A 654 20.70 -6.94 32.50
C ILE A 654 20.74 -7.49 33.93
N LYS A 655 19.76 -8.30 34.33
CA LYS A 655 19.71 -8.89 35.68
C LYS A 655 20.71 -10.03 35.91
N ARG A 656 21.21 -10.66 34.86
CA ARG A 656 22.26 -11.69 34.91
C ARG A 656 23.66 -11.07 34.86
#